data_8968e69f29f3b0faeb3bb97e9dbd2157
#
_entry.id   8968e69f29f3b0faeb3bb97e9dbd2157
#
_cell.length_a   1.000
_cell.length_b   1.000
_cell.length_c   1.000
_cell.angle_alpha   90.00
_cell.angle_beta   90.00
_cell.angle_gamma   90.00
#
_symmetry.space_group_name_H-M   'P 1'
#
loop_
_entity.id
_entity.type
_entity.pdbx_description
1 polymer ?
#
loop_
_entity_poly.entity_id
_entity_poly.type
_entity_poly.pdbx_seq_one_letter_code
_entity_poly.pdbx_strand_id
1 'polypeptide(L)'
;MKNYELIETRRIDELSTDACIYRHTKSGARIFTMKNTDDNKVFSIAFRTPAEDSTGVAHITEHSVLCGSAKFPLKDPFVELAKGSLNTFLNAMTYPDKTVYPVASRNEKDFEHLMDVYLDAVFHPNCVEDPRILQQEGWHYEMMDEQDALRYNGVVYNEMKGVFSNPESVLERYIMNALFPDTCYANESGGDPAVIPELSFDQFRAFHARYYHPSNAYIILYGDMDMEKKLAWLDEAYLSEFDAIDPDSDIPLQPAFTELHEEEIAYSVGAHESLTKNTYLAWNVVVDALDNKRNLALDILDYVLLSSPGAPLKQALVEAGIGDDIFGGFEDGIRQPYFSVCAKGADAKDKKRFLSIIDTTLRKLVKEGLDQQAILAAINHDEFQYREADYGRSPKGLVYALTAMDTWLYGREPWEYLFCTQCYQELREDAKHGYFEKLIAECLLDNPHAALVICKPERGLTEKREQALEKKLATMKNGMTQAERIACIDQTKALKAYQEEPTSDENLRKLPLLSISDIGKQAERYHWEEKRVEDTLLLETSRDTRGVMYLRLNFNTQCLTEEELPYAGFLKTVLAYMDTKQHSFQDLSSDVLLHTGGMNFDMNAYPDLDHYNHYTGIFSVEVKLLYEHLDRVLALIREILHTTKFEDTKRMAEILAEARSRERMKIEGAGHSYAVNRASACFSGTGRYQDLVGGISYYHFINRIADAFHADPTTLGRKLWEIADKLFRFENMFVSITAEPQGIAAFEQIYPTWKENYRRDLREKELLREVLDADYIAGTHTAAAEEKPQLILHGSRNEGFRTPSQVNYVARAGWYDPTKHPYTGALRVLKMILNYDYLWLNLRVKGGAYGCMAGFGRSGEGYLCSYRDPHLQETLACYEALPAYIRSFSASERDMTKYIIGAISELDTPRTNANVAALSVSAFLSHVSNEALQRERDQVLATTVEDIRALSDYVEAVLATGAGCTIGSGTEIDAHQDLFLTTEELFK
;
A
#
# COMPACT_ATOMS: atom_id res chain seq x y z
N MET A 1 4.66 40.88 -4.17
CA MET A 1 3.46 40.45 -4.95
C MET A 1 2.26 41.29 -4.45
N LYS A 2 1.38 41.74 -5.36
CA LYS A 2 0.39 42.79 -5.04
C LYS A 2 -0.75 42.34 -4.13
N ASN A 3 -1.14 41.08 -4.17
CA ASN A 3 -2.33 40.58 -3.46
C ASN A 3 -1.99 39.51 -2.40
N TYR A 4 -0.72 39.39 -2.03
CA TYR A 4 -0.24 38.49 -1.00
C TYR A 4 0.48 39.22 0.12
N GLU A 5 0.18 38.83 1.34
CA GLU A 5 0.94 39.17 2.54
C GLU A 5 1.92 38.02 2.79
N LEU A 6 3.21 38.32 2.82
CA LEU A 6 4.25 37.39 3.27
C LEU A 6 4.23 37.40 4.80
N ILE A 7 3.82 36.26 5.39
CA ILE A 7 3.72 36.11 6.84
C ILE A 7 5.09 35.82 7.44
N GLU A 8 5.78 34.78 6.90
CA GLU A 8 7.08 34.38 7.42
C GLU A 8 7.91 33.68 6.34
N THR A 9 9.23 33.71 6.49
CA THR A 9 10.20 33.01 5.64
C THR A 9 11.18 32.25 6.51
N ARG A 10 11.45 30.99 6.17
CA ARG A 10 12.46 30.16 6.84
C ARG A 10 13.27 29.36 5.82
N ARG A 11 14.52 29.13 6.15
CA ARG A 11 15.35 28.15 5.48
C ARG A 11 15.29 26.83 6.25
N ILE A 12 14.92 25.73 5.59
CA ILE A 12 14.95 24.36 6.13
C ILE A 12 16.18 23.70 5.52
N ASP A 13 17.31 23.81 6.20
CA ASP A 13 18.62 23.39 5.67
C ASP A 13 18.67 21.87 5.43
N GLU A 14 18.11 21.08 6.31
CA GLU A 14 18.05 19.62 6.21
C GLU A 14 17.25 19.10 5.00
N LEU A 15 16.29 19.90 4.53
CA LEU A 15 15.55 19.63 3.29
C LEU A 15 16.08 20.44 2.10
N SER A 16 17.12 21.24 2.29
CA SER A 16 17.67 22.17 1.29
C SER A 16 16.62 23.09 0.66
N THR A 17 15.62 23.53 1.45
CA THR A 17 14.39 24.18 1.00
C THR A 17 14.25 25.58 1.56
N ASP A 18 13.92 26.57 0.70
CA ASP A 18 13.47 27.89 1.10
C ASP A 18 11.95 27.89 1.25
N ALA A 19 11.45 28.05 2.48
CA ALA A 19 10.05 27.95 2.83
C ALA A 19 9.45 29.33 3.13
N CYS A 20 8.26 29.61 2.57
CA CYS A 20 7.54 30.86 2.84
C CYS A 20 6.06 30.60 3.08
N ILE A 21 5.48 31.30 4.05
CA ILE A 21 4.04 31.33 4.29
C ILE A 21 3.49 32.64 3.74
N TYR A 22 2.44 32.52 2.91
CA TYR A 22 1.69 33.66 2.40
C TYR A 22 0.22 33.56 2.78
N ARG A 23 -0.42 34.73 2.88
CA ARG A 23 -1.88 34.86 2.94
C ARG A 23 -2.36 35.69 1.76
N HIS A 24 -3.32 35.16 1.01
CA HIS A 24 -3.97 35.96 -0.03
C HIS A 24 -4.94 36.98 0.60
N THR A 25 -4.73 38.27 0.34
CA THR A 25 -5.38 39.37 1.09
C THR A 25 -6.87 39.47 0.84
N LYS A 26 -7.35 39.08 -0.36
CA LYS A 26 -8.80 39.17 -0.71
C LYS A 26 -9.54 37.94 -0.26
N SER A 27 -9.08 36.74 -0.62
CA SER A 27 -9.80 35.50 -0.36
C SER A 27 -9.49 34.86 1.00
N GLY A 28 -8.41 35.27 1.64
CA GLY A 28 -7.95 34.69 2.90
C GLY A 28 -7.23 33.34 2.76
N ALA A 29 -7.00 32.86 1.51
CA ALA A 29 -6.29 31.60 1.26
C ALA A 29 -4.89 31.60 1.92
N ARG A 30 -4.51 30.45 2.47
CA ARG A 30 -3.18 30.21 3.08
C ARG A 30 -2.32 29.44 2.08
N ILE A 31 -1.12 29.94 1.83
CA ILE A 31 -0.21 29.28 0.88
C ILE A 31 1.15 29.03 1.56
N PHE A 32 1.63 27.82 1.47
CA PHE A 32 2.95 27.40 1.91
C PHE A 32 3.79 27.00 0.71
N THR A 33 4.92 27.68 0.48
CA THR A 33 5.82 27.39 -0.63
C THR A 33 7.11 26.80 -0.11
N MET A 34 7.57 25.71 -0.73
CA MET A 34 8.81 25.00 -0.43
C MET A 34 9.68 24.94 -1.68
N LYS A 35 10.51 25.99 -1.91
CA LYS A 35 11.37 26.09 -3.08
C LYS A 35 12.69 25.34 -2.87
N ASN A 36 13.00 24.42 -3.77
CA ASN A 36 14.22 23.61 -3.78
C ASN A 36 14.58 23.19 -5.22
N THR A 37 15.49 22.22 -5.39
CA THR A 37 15.99 21.75 -6.68
C THR A 37 15.35 20.42 -7.14
N ASP A 38 14.30 19.94 -6.49
CA ASP A 38 13.59 18.72 -6.89
C ASP A 38 12.75 19.03 -8.14
N ASP A 39 13.02 18.33 -9.24
CA ASP A 39 12.31 18.51 -10.50
C ASP A 39 10.90 17.87 -10.47
N ASN A 40 10.62 16.98 -9.48
CA ASN A 40 9.31 16.40 -9.27
C ASN A 40 8.42 17.35 -8.46
N LYS A 41 7.83 18.30 -9.15
CA LYS A 41 7.01 19.38 -8.59
C LYS A 41 5.71 18.82 -8.01
N VAL A 42 5.33 19.33 -6.84
CA VAL A 42 4.07 18.97 -6.18
C VAL A 42 3.24 20.23 -5.94
N PHE A 43 1.97 20.14 -6.32
CA PHE A 43 0.91 21.03 -5.90
C PHE A 43 -0.07 20.23 -5.04
N SER A 44 -0.49 20.80 -3.92
CA SER A 44 -1.53 20.22 -3.08
C SER A 44 -2.46 21.34 -2.62
N ILE A 45 -3.77 21.11 -2.75
CA ILE A 45 -4.79 21.94 -2.10
C ILE A 45 -5.59 21.05 -1.15
N ALA A 46 -5.68 21.48 0.11
CA ALA A 46 -6.44 20.78 1.13
C ALA A 46 -7.48 21.71 1.75
N PHE A 47 -8.58 21.11 2.18
CA PHE A 47 -9.63 21.81 2.94
C PHE A 47 -9.82 21.10 4.29
N ARG A 48 -10.08 21.87 5.34
CA ARG A 48 -10.54 21.32 6.59
C ARG A 48 -12.01 20.95 6.45
N THR A 49 -12.32 19.64 6.57
CA THR A 49 -13.62 19.04 6.26
C THR A 49 -14.10 18.15 7.40
N PRO A 50 -14.38 18.69 8.60
CA PRO A 50 -14.85 17.89 9.73
C PRO A 50 -16.20 17.25 9.40
N ALA A 51 -16.30 15.93 9.57
CA ALA A 51 -17.52 15.18 9.32
C ALA A 51 -18.57 15.44 10.43
N GLU A 52 -19.77 15.91 10.07
CA GLU A 52 -20.85 16.18 11.02
C GLU A 52 -21.68 14.92 11.32
N ASP A 53 -21.66 13.96 10.41
CA ASP A 53 -22.31 12.65 10.51
C ASP A 53 -21.54 11.58 9.73
N SER A 54 -22.04 10.35 9.73
CA SER A 54 -21.42 9.21 9.02
C SER A 54 -22.00 8.97 7.62
N THR A 55 -22.61 9.97 6.98
CA THR A 55 -23.10 9.86 5.59
C THR A 55 -21.99 9.77 4.55
N GLY A 56 -20.73 10.04 4.94
CA GLY A 56 -19.60 10.07 4.03
C GLY A 56 -19.61 11.26 3.07
N VAL A 57 -20.29 12.36 3.43
CA VAL A 57 -20.41 13.53 2.57
C VAL A 57 -19.06 14.09 2.16
N ALA A 58 -18.02 14.02 3.02
CA ALA A 58 -16.67 14.47 2.69
C ALA A 58 -16.06 13.62 1.57
N HIS A 59 -16.13 12.30 1.69
CA HIS A 59 -15.62 11.33 0.72
C HIS A 59 -16.39 11.37 -0.61
N ILE A 60 -17.71 11.41 -0.54
CA ILE A 60 -18.56 11.55 -1.74
C ILE A 60 -18.28 12.88 -2.46
N THR A 61 -18.01 13.97 -1.72
CA THR A 61 -17.62 15.26 -2.32
C THR A 61 -16.24 15.16 -2.96
N GLU A 62 -15.30 14.48 -2.34
CA GLU A 62 -13.95 14.22 -2.90
C GLU A 62 -14.05 13.60 -4.30
N HIS A 63 -14.79 12.49 -4.44
CA HIS A 63 -15.04 11.86 -5.73
C HIS A 63 -15.76 12.76 -6.71
N SER A 64 -16.83 13.41 -6.25
CA SER A 64 -17.77 14.13 -7.09
C SER A 64 -17.21 15.41 -7.72
N VAL A 65 -16.32 16.15 -7.02
CA VAL A 65 -15.71 17.37 -7.58
C VAL A 65 -14.81 17.07 -8.78
N LEU A 66 -14.26 15.87 -8.85
CA LEU A 66 -13.43 15.42 -9.96
C LEU A 66 -14.25 14.96 -11.19
N CYS A 67 -15.58 14.95 -11.09
CA CYS A 67 -16.50 14.59 -12.18
C CYS A 67 -16.95 15.79 -13.03
N GLY A 68 -16.01 16.71 -13.33
CA GLY A 68 -16.22 17.87 -14.20
C GLY A 68 -16.46 19.19 -13.47
N SER A 69 -16.09 20.25 -14.15
CA SER A 69 -16.11 21.61 -13.62
C SER A 69 -16.51 22.65 -14.67
N ALA A 70 -16.65 23.90 -14.29
CA ALA A 70 -17.11 24.97 -15.16
C ALA A 70 -16.21 25.17 -16.38
N LYS A 71 -14.89 25.19 -16.18
CA LYS A 71 -13.88 25.32 -17.23
C LYS A 71 -13.67 24.02 -18.00
N PHE A 72 -13.78 22.88 -17.31
CA PHE A 72 -13.54 21.53 -17.84
C PHE A 72 -14.81 20.68 -17.70
N PRO A 73 -15.88 20.92 -18.50
CA PRO A 73 -17.16 20.24 -18.36
C PRO A 73 -17.17 18.84 -18.99
N LEU A 74 -16.18 18.02 -18.61
CA LEU A 74 -16.09 16.60 -18.94
C LEU A 74 -16.81 15.78 -17.86
N LYS A 75 -17.19 14.56 -18.18
CA LYS A 75 -17.77 13.65 -17.18
C LYS A 75 -16.74 13.19 -16.15
N ASP A 76 -15.51 12.98 -16.61
CA ASP A 76 -14.43 12.47 -15.77
C ASP A 76 -13.08 13.09 -16.20
N PRO A 77 -12.80 14.37 -15.84
CA PRO A 77 -11.50 14.99 -16.12
C PRO A 77 -10.34 14.24 -15.47
N PHE A 78 -10.54 13.63 -14.29
CA PHE A 78 -9.52 12.86 -13.59
C PHE A 78 -9.01 11.68 -14.44
N VAL A 79 -9.92 10.88 -15.00
CA VAL A 79 -9.56 9.77 -15.88
C VAL A 79 -8.92 10.26 -17.17
N GLU A 80 -9.39 11.37 -17.73
CA GLU A 80 -8.77 11.97 -18.91
C GLU A 80 -7.32 12.44 -18.64
N LEU A 81 -7.04 12.99 -17.45
CA LEU A 81 -5.69 13.33 -17.02
C LEU A 81 -4.84 12.06 -16.79
N ALA A 82 -5.38 11.03 -16.12
CA ALA A 82 -4.67 9.78 -15.92
C ALA A 82 -4.24 9.14 -17.26
N LYS A 83 -5.07 9.26 -18.30
CA LYS A 83 -4.75 8.79 -19.66
C LYS A 83 -3.76 9.68 -20.43
N GLY A 84 -3.71 10.97 -20.15
CA GLY A 84 -3.13 11.95 -21.06
C GLY A 84 -2.16 12.96 -20.44
N SER A 85 -1.65 12.71 -19.23
CA SER A 85 -0.62 13.54 -18.58
C SER A 85 0.65 12.78 -18.28
N LEU A 86 1.73 13.51 -17.99
CA LEU A 86 3.00 12.97 -17.49
C LEU A 86 3.06 13.06 -15.96
N ASN A 87 1.91 12.87 -15.31
CA ASN A 87 1.85 12.91 -13.88
C ASN A 87 2.76 11.84 -13.25
N THR A 88 3.40 12.21 -12.17
CA THR A 88 4.12 11.28 -11.29
C THR A 88 3.27 10.90 -10.07
N PHE A 89 2.24 11.68 -9.80
CA PHE A 89 1.21 11.43 -8.82
C PHE A 89 -0.08 12.17 -9.17
N LEU A 90 -1.19 11.48 -9.05
CA LEU A 90 -2.54 12.01 -9.32
C LEU A 90 -3.52 11.27 -8.41
N ASN A 91 -4.08 11.96 -7.41
CA ASN A 91 -5.02 11.37 -6.47
C ASN A 91 -5.88 12.44 -5.77
N ALA A 92 -6.85 11.99 -4.97
CA ALA A 92 -7.52 12.75 -3.94
C ALA A 92 -7.62 11.86 -2.69
N MET A 93 -7.72 12.45 -1.50
CA MET A 93 -7.67 11.70 -0.23
C MET A 93 -8.57 12.36 0.80
N THR A 94 -9.50 11.59 1.37
CA THR A 94 -10.33 12.02 2.49
C THR A 94 -9.79 11.40 3.79
N TYR A 95 -9.51 12.28 4.75
CA TYR A 95 -9.13 11.96 6.12
C TYR A 95 -10.28 12.30 7.08
N PRO A 96 -10.19 11.97 8.36
CA PRO A 96 -11.27 12.26 9.33
C PRO A 96 -11.64 13.75 9.46
N ASP A 97 -10.73 14.66 9.12
CA ASP A 97 -10.90 16.11 9.32
C ASP A 97 -10.41 16.99 8.16
N LYS A 98 -9.85 16.39 7.13
CA LYS A 98 -9.33 17.09 5.94
C LYS A 98 -9.58 16.31 4.67
N THR A 99 -9.73 17.02 3.55
CA THR A 99 -9.74 16.44 2.20
C THR A 99 -8.64 17.09 1.37
N VAL A 100 -7.78 16.29 0.73
CA VAL A 100 -6.53 16.73 0.10
C VAL A 100 -6.53 16.33 -1.38
N TYR A 101 -6.18 17.27 -2.25
CA TYR A 101 -6.11 17.11 -3.70
C TYR A 101 -4.69 17.36 -4.20
N PRO A 102 -3.82 16.35 -4.19
CA PRO A 102 -2.43 16.48 -4.61
C PRO A 102 -2.21 16.05 -6.05
N VAL A 103 -1.33 16.77 -6.75
CA VAL A 103 -0.82 16.38 -8.06
C VAL A 103 0.69 16.61 -8.12
N ALA A 104 1.38 15.78 -8.92
CA ALA A 104 2.81 15.95 -9.16
C ALA A 104 3.19 15.67 -10.61
N SER A 105 4.16 16.44 -11.13
CA SER A 105 4.76 16.19 -12.43
C SER A 105 6.17 16.78 -12.51
N ARG A 106 7.05 16.10 -13.25
CA ARG A 106 8.38 16.62 -13.62
C ARG A 106 8.33 17.60 -14.80
N ASN A 107 7.30 17.50 -15.64
CA ASN A 107 7.08 18.37 -16.79
C ASN A 107 6.37 19.65 -16.35
N GLU A 108 6.97 20.82 -16.65
CA GLU A 108 6.43 22.12 -16.21
C GLU A 108 5.05 22.42 -16.82
N LYS A 109 4.88 22.14 -18.11
CA LYS A 109 3.62 22.38 -18.82
C LYS A 109 2.50 21.48 -18.30
N ASP A 110 2.82 20.21 -18.06
CA ASP A 110 1.90 19.24 -17.49
C ASP A 110 1.51 19.64 -16.05
N PHE A 111 2.47 20.05 -15.25
CA PHE A 111 2.22 20.52 -13.88
C PHE A 111 1.25 21.73 -13.85
N GLU A 112 1.44 22.69 -14.76
CA GLU A 112 0.49 23.83 -14.91
C GLU A 112 -0.92 23.35 -15.31
N HIS A 113 -1.03 22.37 -16.21
CA HIS A 113 -2.32 21.78 -16.59
C HIS A 113 -3.00 21.07 -15.43
N LEU A 114 -2.25 20.26 -14.67
CA LEU A 114 -2.78 19.54 -13.52
C LEU A 114 -3.29 20.50 -12.43
N MET A 115 -2.51 21.56 -12.13
CA MET A 115 -2.94 22.61 -11.19
C MET A 115 -4.26 23.26 -11.62
N ASP A 116 -4.37 23.61 -12.89
CA ASP A 116 -5.54 24.31 -13.45
C ASP A 116 -6.80 23.46 -13.34
N VAL A 117 -6.70 22.18 -13.71
CA VAL A 117 -7.84 21.26 -13.65
C VAL A 117 -8.30 21.01 -12.22
N TYR A 118 -7.35 20.81 -11.28
CA TYR A 118 -7.68 20.53 -9.89
C TYR A 118 -8.28 21.75 -9.16
N LEU A 119 -7.76 22.94 -9.44
CA LEU A 119 -8.30 24.17 -8.86
C LEU A 119 -9.73 24.45 -9.36
N ASP A 120 -10.00 24.28 -10.66
CA ASP A 120 -11.34 24.46 -11.19
C ASP A 120 -12.31 23.39 -10.67
N ALA A 121 -11.83 22.15 -10.53
CA ALA A 121 -12.61 21.06 -9.97
C ALA A 121 -13.07 21.33 -8.53
N VAL A 122 -12.19 21.81 -7.66
CA VAL A 122 -12.55 22.03 -6.26
C VAL A 122 -13.37 23.31 -6.03
N PHE A 123 -13.14 24.37 -6.84
CA PHE A 123 -13.83 25.66 -6.65
C PHE A 123 -15.11 25.81 -7.47
N HIS A 124 -15.20 25.18 -8.64
CA HIS A 124 -16.30 25.33 -9.59
C HIS A 124 -16.82 23.98 -10.13
N PRO A 125 -17.06 22.96 -9.27
CA PRO A 125 -17.47 21.63 -9.73
C PRO A 125 -18.89 21.61 -10.27
N ASN A 126 -19.15 20.76 -11.27
CA ASN A 126 -20.48 20.54 -11.82
C ASN A 126 -21.40 19.76 -10.86
N CYS A 127 -20.85 19.02 -9.91
CA CYS A 127 -21.61 18.14 -9.00
C CYS A 127 -22.58 18.91 -8.08
N VAL A 128 -22.35 20.20 -7.85
CA VAL A 128 -23.28 21.05 -7.06
C VAL A 128 -24.54 21.44 -7.82
N GLU A 129 -24.58 21.29 -9.15
CA GLU A 129 -25.71 21.57 -10.00
C GLU A 129 -26.35 20.33 -10.62
N ASP A 130 -25.57 19.24 -10.81
CA ASP A 130 -26.04 18.00 -11.43
C ASP A 130 -26.14 16.84 -10.42
N PRO A 131 -27.35 16.51 -9.94
CA PRO A 131 -27.55 15.45 -8.94
C PRO A 131 -27.15 14.04 -9.44
N ARG A 132 -26.99 13.84 -10.77
CA ARG A 132 -26.60 12.54 -11.32
C ARG A 132 -25.17 12.17 -10.91
N ILE A 133 -24.31 13.16 -10.64
CA ILE A 133 -22.94 12.93 -10.16
C ILE A 133 -22.98 12.35 -8.74
N LEU A 134 -23.78 12.90 -7.83
CA LEU A 134 -24.02 12.32 -6.51
C LEU A 134 -24.58 10.89 -6.60
N GLN A 135 -25.52 10.65 -7.53
CA GLN A 135 -26.11 9.32 -7.71
C GLN A 135 -25.08 8.28 -8.19
N GLN A 136 -24.15 8.68 -9.05
CA GLN A 136 -23.07 7.82 -9.54
C GLN A 136 -22.01 7.56 -8.46
N GLU A 137 -21.44 8.62 -7.90
CA GLU A 137 -20.31 8.53 -7.00
C GLU A 137 -20.71 8.18 -5.56
N GLY A 138 -21.83 8.73 -5.07
CA GLY A 138 -22.31 8.50 -3.70
C GLY A 138 -23.20 7.27 -3.60
N TRP A 139 -24.49 7.46 -3.83
CA TRP A 139 -25.51 6.41 -3.76
C TRP A 139 -26.77 6.73 -4.54
N HIS A 140 -27.49 5.69 -4.96
CA HIS A 140 -28.84 5.81 -5.55
C HIS A 140 -29.64 4.52 -5.34
N TYR A 141 -30.98 4.62 -5.53
CA TYR A 141 -31.83 3.43 -5.69
C TYR A 141 -31.66 2.85 -7.08
N GLU A 142 -31.41 1.55 -7.17
CA GLU A 142 -31.34 0.84 -8.45
C GLU A 142 -32.47 -0.16 -8.61
N MET A 143 -33.21 -0.05 -9.73
CA MET A 143 -34.24 -0.98 -10.17
C MET A 143 -34.46 -0.81 -11.68
N MET A 144 -34.26 -1.88 -12.50
CA MET A 144 -34.34 -1.84 -13.97
C MET A 144 -35.74 -2.12 -14.50
N ASP A 145 -36.52 -2.93 -13.76
CA ASP A 145 -37.92 -3.21 -14.05
C ASP A 145 -38.74 -3.46 -12.76
N GLU A 146 -40.06 -3.62 -12.89
CA GLU A 146 -40.94 -3.79 -11.73
C GLU A 146 -40.73 -5.13 -10.98
N GLN A 147 -40.10 -6.12 -11.60
CA GLN A 147 -39.82 -7.42 -10.98
C GLN A 147 -38.53 -7.41 -10.15
N ASP A 148 -37.58 -6.53 -10.49
CA ASP A 148 -36.30 -6.46 -9.81
C ASP A 148 -36.46 -6.10 -8.32
N ALA A 149 -35.54 -6.60 -7.50
CA ALA A 149 -35.40 -6.10 -6.14
C ALA A 149 -34.91 -4.64 -6.14
N LEU A 150 -35.43 -3.83 -5.25
CA LEU A 150 -34.88 -2.49 -5.00
C LEU A 150 -33.52 -2.65 -4.30
N ARG A 151 -32.49 -1.97 -4.77
CA ARG A 151 -31.13 -2.04 -4.22
C ARG A 151 -30.56 -0.64 -4.02
N TYR A 152 -29.56 -0.51 -3.16
CA TYR A 152 -28.64 0.62 -3.14
C TYR A 152 -27.44 0.31 -4.05
N ASN A 153 -27.00 1.32 -4.80
CA ASN A 153 -25.79 1.26 -5.63
C ASN A 153 -25.09 2.64 -5.62
N GLY A 154 -23.79 2.68 -5.90
CA GLY A 154 -22.95 3.87 -5.96
C GLY A 154 -21.50 3.52 -5.69
N VAL A 155 -20.56 4.28 -6.24
CA VAL A 155 -19.12 3.97 -6.14
C VAL A 155 -18.68 3.97 -4.67
N VAL A 156 -18.85 5.08 -3.95
CA VAL A 156 -18.44 5.20 -2.53
C VAL A 156 -19.24 4.23 -1.65
N TYR A 157 -20.54 4.05 -1.90
CA TYR A 157 -21.36 3.09 -1.15
C TYR A 157 -20.77 1.67 -1.22
N ASN A 158 -20.40 1.20 -2.41
CA ASN A 158 -19.83 -0.14 -2.61
C ASN A 158 -18.40 -0.23 -2.07
N GLU A 159 -17.60 0.83 -2.23
CA GLU A 159 -16.27 0.90 -1.65
C GLU A 159 -16.31 0.72 -0.14
N MET A 160 -17.19 1.46 0.55
CA MET A 160 -17.30 1.41 2.00
C MET A 160 -17.85 0.08 2.50
N LYS A 161 -18.69 -0.61 1.74
CA LYS A 161 -19.03 -2.02 2.01
C LYS A 161 -17.78 -2.91 2.06
N GLY A 162 -16.85 -2.68 1.15
CA GLY A 162 -15.56 -3.38 1.12
C GLY A 162 -14.68 -3.03 2.32
N VAL A 163 -14.60 -1.74 2.70
CA VAL A 163 -13.84 -1.28 3.88
C VAL A 163 -14.39 -1.92 5.16
N PHE A 164 -15.70 -1.89 5.36
CA PHE A 164 -16.36 -2.48 6.54
C PHE A 164 -16.39 -4.01 6.54
N SER A 165 -15.91 -4.66 5.50
CA SER A 165 -15.66 -6.11 5.48
C SER A 165 -14.33 -6.50 6.13
N ASN A 166 -13.42 -5.55 6.36
CA ASN A 166 -12.13 -5.78 7.01
C ASN A 166 -12.24 -5.55 8.53
N PRO A 167 -11.87 -6.53 9.37
CA PRO A 167 -11.99 -6.43 10.83
C PRO A 167 -11.15 -5.31 11.45
N GLU A 168 -9.95 -5.07 10.92
CA GLU A 168 -9.05 -4.02 11.39
C GLU A 168 -9.63 -2.62 11.09
N SER A 169 -10.21 -2.42 9.91
CA SER A 169 -10.89 -1.16 9.55
C SER A 169 -12.11 -0.89 10.45
N VAL A 170 -12.86 -1.96 10.80
CA VAL A 170 -13.96 -1.85 11.77
C VAL A 170 -13.42 -1.46 13.15
N LEU A 171 -12.34 -2.08 13.60
CA LEU A 171 -11.71 -1.77 14.89
C LEU A 171 -11.23 -0.31 14.95
N GLU A 172 -10.50 0.16 13.93
CA GLU A 172 -9.97 1.52 13.83
C GLU A 172 -11.07 2.58 13.89
N ARG A 173 -12.15 2.37 13.14
CA ARG A 173 -13.35 3.19 13.18
C ARG A 173 -13.87 3.38 14.61
N TYR A 174 -14.02 2.28 15.35
CA TYR A 174 -14.59 2.33 16.70
C TYR A 174 -13.58 2.81 17.74
N ILE A 175 -12.27 2.71 17.49
CA ILE A 175 -11.26 3.37 18.33
C ILE A 175 -11.44 4.89 18.28
N MET A 176 -11.58 5.47 17.09
CA MET A 176 -11.82 6.91 16.92
C MET A 176 -13.13 7.35 17.58
N ASN A 177 -14.19 6.60 17.37
CA ASN A 177 -15.50 6.85 18.00
C ASN A 177 -15.44 6.81 19.52
N ALA A 178 -14.76 5.80 20.08
CA ALA A 178 -14.63 5.63 21.52
C ALA A 178 -13.76 6.69 22.20
N LEU A 179 -12.74 7.20 21.51
CA LEU A 179 -11.82 8.22 22.06
C LEU A 179 -12.38 9.65 21.92
N PHE A 180 -13.18 9.92 20.89
CA PHE A 180 -13.58 11.28 20.49
C PHE A 180 -15.10 11.42 20.25
N PRO A 181 -15.97 10.98 21.19
CA PRO A 181 -17.41 10.92 20.97
C PRO A 181 -18.09 12.27 20.74
N ASP A 182 -17.49 13.39 21.17
CA ASP A 182 -18.07 14.73 21.09
C ASP A 182 -17.48 15.59 19.95
N THR A 183 -16.71 14.98 19.05
CA THR A 183 -16.02 15.67 17.95
C THR A 183 -16.35 15.06 16.60
N CYS A 184 -15.82 15.62 15.50
CA CYS A 184 -15.98 15.05 14.16
C CYS A 184 -15.40 13.62 14.04
N TYR A 185 -14.45 13.26 14.88
CA TYR A 185 -13.84 11.92 14.88
C TYR A 185 -14.77 10.80 15.41
N ALA A 186 -15.90 11.16 16.01
CA ALA A 186 -16.97 10.21 16.30
C ALA A 186 -17.64 9.68 15.03
N ASN A 187 -17.53 10.39 13.92
CA ASN A 187 -18.16 10.08 12.65
C ASN A 187 -17.22 9.40 11.68
N GLU A 188 -17.76 8.63 10.74
CA GLU A 188 -17.00 8.03 9.64
C GLU A 188 -16.97 8.96 8.45
N SER A 189 -15.82 9.62 8.21
CA SER A 189 -15.67 10.57 7.09
C SER A 189 -15.78 9.89 5.73
N GLY A 190 -15.37 8.62 5.64
CA GLY A 190 -15.52 7.77 4.45
C GLY A 190 -16.97 7.37 4.17
N GLY A 191 -17.79 7.33 5.20
CA GLY A 191 -19.21 6.94 5.15
C GLY A 191 -19.48 5.53 5.65
N ASP A 192 -20.45 5.40 6.55
CA ASP A 192 -20.98 4.11 7.00
C ASP A 192 -22.03 3.62 5.98
N PRO A 193 -21.89 2.43 5.38
CA PRO A 193 -22.87 1.92 4.40
C PRO A 193 -24.32 1.89 4.89
N ALA A 194 -24.55 1.80 6.22
CA ALA A 194 -25.88 1.87 6.79
C ALA A 194 -26.45 3.30 6.81
N VAL A 195 -25.59 4.33 6.78
CA VAL A 195 -25.93 5.75 6.92
C VAL A 195 -25.78 6.52 5.60
N ILE A 196 -24.85 6.15 4.72
CA ILE A 196 -24.65 6.78 3.39
C ILE A 196 -25.98 7.07 2.66
N PRO A 197 -26.99 6.13 2.63
CA PRO A 197 -28.26 6.38 1.95
C PRO A 197 -29.17 7.46 2.59
N GLU A 198 -28.73 8.09 3.66
CA GLU A 198 -29.42 9.21 4.30
C GLU A 198 -28.97 10.57 3.75
N LEU A 199 -27.83 10.60 3.02
CA LEU A 199 -27.32 11.82 2.42
C LEU A 199 -28.23 12.35 1.31
N SER A 200 -28.76 13.57 1.50
CA SER A 200 -29.53 14.29 0.48
C SER A 200 -28.64 15.17 -0.39
N PHE A 201 -29.13 15.51 -1.59
CA PHE A 201 -28.43 16.43 -2.50
C PHE A 201 -28.26 17.83 -1.90
N ASP A 202 -29.23 18.30 -1.11
CA ASP A 202 -29.15 19.63 -0.46
C ASP A 202 -28.05 19.66 0.62
N GLN A 203 -27.90 18.59 1.41
CA GLN A 203 -26.80 18.47 2.39
C GLN A 203 -25.44 18.43 1.68
N PHE A 204 -25.32 17.64 0.63
CA PHE A 204 -24.13 17.56 -0.21
C PHE A 204 -23.71 18.94 -0.76
N ARG A 205 -24.62 19.68 -1.34
CA ARG A 205 -24.38 21.05 -1.84
C ARG A 205 -23.97 22.01 -0.73
N ALA A 206 -24.65 21.94 0.41
CA ALA A 206 -24.34 22.77 1.57
C ALA A 206 -22.93 22.50 2.11
N PHE A 207 -22.50 21.24 2.13
CA PHE A 207 -21.17 20.85 2.54
C PHE A 207 -20.09 21.46 1.64
N HIS A 208 -20.23 21.33 0.31
CA HIS A 208 -19.32 21.97 -0.63
C HIS A 208 -19.29 23.49 -0.47
N ALA A 209 -20.43 24.14 -0.44
CA ALA A 209 -20.52 25.60 -0.31
C ALA A 209 -19.88 26.14 0.98
N ARG A 210 -19.88 25.34 2.06
CA ARG A 210 -19.28 25.71 3.34
C ARG A 210 -17.78 25.52 3.35
N TYR A 211 -17.29 24.37 2.90
CA TYR A 211 -15.90 23.97 3.14
C TYR A 211 -14.96 24.18 1.95
N TYR A 212 -15.46 24.17 0.71
CA TYR A 212 -14.63 24.31 -0.50
C TYR A 212 -14.49 25.77 -0.94
N HIS A 213 -13.91 26.55 -0.05
CA HIS A 213 -13.69 28.00 -0.25
C HIS A 213 -12.22 28.34 0.03
N PRO A 214 -11.60 29.30 -0.71
CA PRO A 214 -10.21 29.66 -0.49
C PRO A 214 -9.87 30.04 0.95
N SER A 215 -10.79 30.66 1.72
CA SER A 215 -10.58 30.98 3.13
C SER A 215 -10.36 29.73 4.01
N ASN A 216 -10.84 28.56 3.58
CA ASN A 216 -10.65 27.27 4.24
C ASN A 216 -9.51 26.45 3.64
N ALA A 217 -8.91 26.95 2.54
CA ALA A 217 -7.89 26.21 1.79
C ALA A 217 -6.50 26.36 2.41
N TYR A 218 -5.74 25.26 2.31
CA TYR A 218 -4.31 25.13 2.60
C TYR A 218 -3.62 24.72 1.31
N ILE A 219 -2.96 25.66 0.64
CA ILE A 219 -2.30 25.44 -0.65
C ILE A 219 -0.81 25.25 -0.43
N ILE A 220 -0.24 24.18 -0.99
CA ILE A 220 1.19 23.88 -0.87
C ILE A 220 1.80 23.74 -2.26
N LEU A 221 2.94 24.41 -2.47
CA LEU A 221 3.76 24.35 -3.68
C LEU A 221 5.17 23.87 -3.32
N TYR A 222 5.63 22.78 -3.88
CA TYR A 222 6.95 22.19 -3.61
C TYR A 222 7.72 21.94 -4.91
N GLY A 223 9.02 22.21 -4.89
CA GLY A 223 9.96 21.80 -5.92
C GLY A 223 10.66 22.95 -6.67
N ASP A 224 11.31 22.60 -7.78
CA ASP A 224 12.01 23.55 -8.64
C ASP A 224 11.03 24.26 -9.59
N MET A 225 10.56 25.43 -9.18
CA MET A 225 9.65 26.26 -9.96
C MET A 225 9.80 27.74 -9.64
N ASP A 226 9.30 28.60 -10.54
CA ASP A 226 9.15 30.03 -10.30
C ASP A 226 7.92 30.29 -9.42
N MET A 227 8.14 30.38 -8.09
CA MET A 227 7.08 30.57 -7.10
C MET A 227 6.32 31.88 -7.30
N GLU A 228 7.01 32.98 -7.74
CA GLU A 228 6.35 34.26 -7.98
C GLU A 228 5.38 34.18 -9.15
N LYS A 229 5.79 33.50 -10.22
CA LYS A 229 4.91 33.25 -11.39
C LYS A 229 3.70 32.40 -11.02
N LYS A 230 3.88 31.34 -10.21
CA LYS A 230 2.78 30.47 -9.77
C LYS A 230 1.79 31.22 -8.88
N LEU A 231 2.29 31.98 -7.91
CA LEU A 231 1.43 32.80 -7.05
C LEU A 231 0.67 33.87 -7.81
N ALA A 232 1.31 34.55 -8.78
CA ALA A 232 0.64 35.54 -9.63
C ALA A 232 -0.48 34.89 -10.46
N TRP A 233 -0.24 33.70 -10.99
CA TRP A 233 -1.23 32.94 -11.75
C TRP A 233 -2.39 32.46 -10.85
N LEU A 234 -2.13 31.95 -9.63
CA LEU A 234 -3.16 31.56 -8.66
C LEU A 234 -4.10 32.74 -8.30
N ASP A 235 -3.52 33.93 -8.08
CA ASP A 235 -4.29 35.15 -7.82
C ASP A 235 -5.21 35.48 -9.00
N GLU A 236 -4.65 35.57 -10.22
CA GLU A 236 -5.37 36.00 -11.43
C GLU A 236 -6.44 34.99 -11.86
N ALA A 237 -6.11 33.69 -11.80
CA ALA A 237 -6.96 32.63 -12.35
C ALA A 237 -8.07 32.18 -11.39
N TYR A 238 -7.88 32.30 -10.09
CA TYR A 238 -8.82 31.74 -9.10
C TYR A 238 -9.06 32.62 -7.86
N LEU A 239 -8.01 32.98 -7.10
CA LEU A 239 -8.18 33.49 -5.75
C LEU A 239 -8.83 34.89 -5.70
N SER A 240 -8.60 35.72 -6.74
CA SER A 240 -9.18 37.05 -6.83
C SER A 240 -10.70 37.06 -7.11
N GLU A 241 -11.31 35.92 -7.43
CA GLU A 241 -12.75 35.80 -7.59
C GLU A 241 -13.50 35.80 -6.24
N PHE A 242 -12.84 35.40 -5.19
CA PHE A 242 -13.43 35.15 -3.87
C PHE A 242 -13.13 36.27 -2.88
N ASP A 243 -14.11 36.63 -2.06
CA ASP A 243 -13.95 37.45 -0.87
C ASP A 243 -13.79 36.53 0.35
N ALA A 244 -13.01 36.95 1.36
CA ALA A 244 -12.82 36.17 2.56
C ALA A 244 -14.10 35.92 3.34
N ILE A 245 -14.31 34.69 3.78
CA ILE A 245 -15.39 34.24 4.64
C ILE A 245 -14.88 33.54 5.89
N ASP A 246 -15.74 33.33 6.87
CA ASP A 246 -15.49 32.41 7.97
C ASP A 246 -16.16 31.05 7.64
N PRO A 247 -15.42 29.99 7.37
CA PRO A 247 -16.00 28.70 6.97
C PRO A 247 -16.58 27.92 8.16
N ASP A 248 -16.37 28.37 9.40
CA ASP A 248 -16.77 27.68 10.64
C ASP A 248 -16.35 26.18 10.60
N SER A 249 -15.06 25.96 10.32
CA SER A 249 -14.50 24.61 10.13
C SER A 249 -13.60 24.16 11.29
N ASP A 250 -13.58 24.89 12.39
CA ASP A 250 -12.73 24.57 13.54
C ASP A 250 -13.13 23.23 14.17
N ILE A 251 -12.11 22.45 14.51
CA ILE A 251 -12.26 21.12 15.12
C ILE A 251 -12.13 21.31 16.63
N PRO A 252 -13.17 21.06 17.44
CA PRO A 252 -13.05 21.17 18.88
C PRO A 252 -12.17 20.09 19.47
N LEU A 253 -11.59 20.33 20.64
CA LEU A 253 -10.91 19.31 21.42
C LEU A 253 -11.96 18.44 22.13
N GLN A 254 -11.72 17.14 22.16
CA GLN A 254 -12.46 16.23 23.01
C GLN A 254 -12.11 16.53 24.47
N PRO A 255 -13.06 16.81 25.36
CA PRO A 255 -12.80 16.89 26.78
C PRO A 255 -12.26 15.57 27.34
N ALA A 256 -11.22 15.68 28.18
CA ALA A 256 -10.61 14.49 28.77
C ALA A 256 -11.65 13.69 29.60
N PHE A 257 -11.60 12.38 29.48
CA PHE A 257 -12.43 11.48 30.28
C PHE A 257 -11.98 11.49 31.75
N THR A 258 -12.87 11.09 32.65
CA THR A 258 -12.58 10.92 34.08
C THR A 258 -12.30 9.47 34.47
N GLU A 259 -12.65 8.52 33.58
CA GLU A 259 -12.45 7.08 33.73
C GLU A 259 -12.31 6.42 32.34
N LEU A 260 -11.71 5.25 32.31
CA LEU A 260 -11.58 4.46 31.09
C LEU A 260 -12.94 4.20 30.44
N HIS A 261 -13.12 4.61 29.19
CA HIS A 261 -14.28 4.27 28.39
C HIS A 261 -14.15 2.82 27.86
N GLU A 262 -15.25 2.05 27.90
CA GLU A 262 -15.25 0.68 27.39
C GLU A 262 -16.36 0.51 26.34
N GLU A 263 -15.99 0.02 25.15
CA GLU A 263 -16.93 -0.24 24.05
C GLU A 263 -16.80 -1.68 23.55
N GLU A 264 -17.94 -2.35 23.33
CA GLU A 264 -18.01 -3.69 22.74
C GLU A 264 -18.69 -3.64 21.37
N ILE A 265 -18.01 -4.16 20.36
CA ILE A 265 -18.48 -4.23 18.97
C ILE A 265 -18.32 -5.64 18.41
N ALA A 266 -18.94 -5.91 17.26
CA ALA A 266 -18.85 -7.19 16.58
C ALA A 266 -18.37 -7.03 15.14
N TYR A 267 -17.55 -7.97 14.68
CA TYR A 267 -17.16 -8.12 13.28
C TYR A 267 -17.54 -9.50 12.71
N SER A 268 -17.69 -9.59 11.40
CA SER A 268 -18.12 -10.82 10.74
C SER A 268 -16.97 -11.81 10.59
N VAL A 269 -17.27 -13.07 10.87
CA VAL A 269 -16.35 -14.20 10.59
C VAL A 269 -17.08 -15.28 9.81
N GLY A 270 -16.33 -16.10 9.09
CA GLY A 270 -16.84 -17.21 8.29
C GLY A 270 -17.60 -18.25 9.12
N ALA A 271 -18.47 -19.02 8.47
CA ALA A 271 -19.35 -19.99 9.14
C ALA A 271 -18.58 -21.05 9.96
N HIS A 272 -17.36 -21.39 9.57
CA HIS A 272 -16.53 -22.44 10.17
C HIS A 272 -15.38 -21.88 11.04
N GLU A 273 -15.20 -20.57 11.10
CA GLU A 273 -14.16 -19.93 11.91
C GLU A 273 -14.41 -20.08 13.42
N SER A 274 -13.33 -20.15 14.19
CA SER A 274 -13.41 -20.19 15.65
C SER A 274 -13.91 -18.86 16.22
N LEU A 275 -14.76 -18.93 17.26
CA LEU A 275 -15.14 -17.75 18.04
C LEU A 275 -14.25 -17.55 19.28
N THR A 276 -13.44 -18.55 19.62
CA THR A 276 -12.47 -18.46 20.73
C THR A 276 -11.11 -18.08 20.15
N LYS A 277 -10.36 -17.27 20.89
CA LYS A 277 -9.08 -16.72 20.44
C LYS A 277 -9.20 -16.02 19.09
N ASN A 278 -10.24 -15.21 18.92
CA ASN A 278 -10.50 -14.46 17.70
C ASN A 278 -11.10 -13.06 18.00
N THR A 279 -10.93 -12.58 19.24
CA THR A 279 -11.35 -11.23 19.66
C THR A 279 -10.16 -10.28 19.55
N TYR A 280 -10.43 -9.03 19.16
CA TYR A 280 -9.47 -7.94 19.30
C TYR A 280 -9.72 -7.21 20.60
N LEU A 281 -8.66 -6.96 21.36
CA LEU A 281 -8.65 -6.09 22.54
C LEU A 281 -7.74 -4.91 22.23
N ALA A 282 -8.26 -3.70 22.13
CA ALA A 282 -7.50 -2.50 21.85
C ALA A 282 -7.60 -1.50 23.01
N TRP A 283 -6.47 -1.21 23.65
CA TRP A 283 -6.33 -0.13 24.61
C TRP A 283 -5.73 1.07 23.91
N ASN A 284 -6.40 2.21 24.05
CA ASN A 284 -6.05 3.44 23.34
C ASN A 284 -6.05 4.59 24.32
N VAL A 285 -5.08 5.49 24.22
CA VAL A 285 -4.94 6.63 25.14
C VAL A 285 -4.62 7.89 24.33
N VAL A 286 -5.40 8.95 24.56
CA VAL A 286 -5.19 10.26 23.92
C VAL A 286 -4.02 10.96 24.60
N VAL A 287 -3.14 11.53 23.81
CA VAL A 287 -2.05 12.39 24.30
C VAL A 287 -2.31 13.84 23.93
N ASP A 288 -1.77 14.78 24.68
CA ASP A 288 -1.94 16.21 24.39
C ASP A 288 -1.17 16.63 23.13
N ALA A 289 -1.55 17.78 22.58
CA ALA A 289 -0.85 18.39 21.45
C ALA A 289 0.65 18.51 21.73
N LEU A 290 1.47 18.03 20.81
CA LEU A 290 2.90 17.79 20.99
C LEU A 290 3.73 18.80 20.19
N ASP A 291 4.85 19.25 20.77
CA ASP A 291 5.92 19.81 19.97
C ASP A 291 6.62 18.71 19.16
N ASN A 292 7.42 19.08 18.17
CA ASN A 292 8.06 18.12 17.27
C ASN A 292 8.90 17.06 18.00
N LYS A 293 9.64 17.45 19.02
CA LYS A 293 10.49 16.52 19.78
C LYS A 293 9.66 15.47 20.53
N ARG A 294 8.55 15.86 21.14
CA ARG A 294 7.67 14.91 21.84
C ARG A 294 6.94 14.02 20.85
N ASN A 295 6.56 14.55 19.69
CA ASN A 295 5.96 13.79 18.62
C ASN A 295 6.89 12.66 18.16
N LEU A 296 8.12 13.00 17.74
CA LEU A 296 9.14 12.01 17.38
C LEU A 296 9.46 11.03 18.51
N ALA A 297 9.48 11.51 19.77
CA ALA A 297 9.74 10.63 20.90
C ALA A 297 8.63 9.59 21.12
N LEU A 298 7.37 9.92 20.86
CA LEU A 298 6.26 8.97 20.96
C LEU A 298 6.26 7.96 19.81
N ASP A 299 6.64 8.37 18.60
CA ASP A 299 6.85 7.49 17.46
C ASP A 299 8.00 6.49 17.74
N ILE A 300 9.12 6.99 18.27
CA ILE A 300 10.23 6.15 18.75
C ILE A 300 9.77 5.19 19.86
N LEU A 301 8.93 5.64 20.79
CA LEU A 301 8.36 4.79 21.83
C LEU A 301 7.46 3.70 21.31
N ASP A 302 6.65 3.99 20.29
CA ASP A 302 5.88 2.95 19.60
C ASP A 302 6.80 1.82 19.12
N TYR A 303 7.85 2.19 18.39
CA TYR A 303 8.81 1.21 17.91
C TYR A 303 9.45 0.39 19.04
N VAL A 304 9.91 1.06 20.10
CA VAL A 304 10.57 0.38 21.25
C VAL A 304 9.61 -0.49 22.04
N LEU A 305 8.36 -0.08 22.22
CA LEU A 305 7.38 -0.79 23.08
C LEU A 305 6.63 -1.91 22.36
N LEU A 306 6.36 -1.77 21.05
CA LEU A 306 5.47 -2.65 20.28
C LEU A 306 6.08 -3.25 19.02
N SER A 307 6.79 -2.44 18.20
CA SER A 307 7.12 -2.82 16.83
C SER A 307 8.45 -3.54 16.70
N SER A 308 9.43 -3.27 17.58
CA SER A 308 10.73 -3.92 17.56
C SER A 308 10.65 -5.41 17.93
N PRO A 309 11.54 -6.27 17.41
CA PRO A 309 11.66 -7.65 17.87
C PRO A 309 11.91 -7.73 19.38
N GLY A 310 11.02 -8.43 20.10
CA GLY A 310 11.11 -8.51 21.55
C GLY A 310 10.69 -7.27 22.33
N ALA A 311 9.98 -6.38 21.70
CA ALA A 311 9.40 -5.18 22.30
C ALA A 311 8.66 -5.54 23.61
N PRO A 312 8.89 -4.83 24.72
CA PRO A 312 8.51 -5.29 26.05
C PRO A 312 7.00 -5.44 26.27
N LEU A 313 6.16 -4.57 25.68
CA LEU A 313 4.71 -4.72 25.77
C LEU A 313 4.23 -5.93 24.94
N LYS A 314 4.72 -6.05 23.71
CA LYS A 314 4.43 -7.19 22.85
C LYS A 314 4.81 -8.50 23.53
N GLN A 315 6.05 -8.60 24.01
CA GLN A 315 6.56 -9.81 24.67
C GLN A 315 5.74 -10.17 25.91
N ALA A 316 5.41 -9.20 26.77
CA ALA A 316 4.64 -9.45 27.98
C ALA A 316 3.23 -9.99 27.70
N LEU A 317 2.56 -9.48 26.67
CA LEU A 317 1.23 -9.92 26.27
C LEU A 317 1.27 -11.31 25.62
N VAL A 318 2.20 -11.56 24.70
CA VAL A 318 2.38 -12.87 24.05
C VAL A 318 2.74 -13.95 25.07
N GLU A 319 3.68 -13.70 25.98
CA GLU A 319 4.05 -14.66 27.06
C GLU A 319 2.90 -14.96 28.01
N ALA A 320 2.01 -14.00 28.22
CA ALA A 320 0.80 -14.20 29.00
C ALA A 320 -0.29 -14.96 28.24
N GLY A 321 -0.11 -15.23 26.94
CA GLY A 321 -1.10 -15.87 26.07
C GLY A 321 -2.30 -14.96 25.77
N ILE A 322 -2.08 -13.64 25.75
CA ILE A 322 -3.06 -12.64 25.36
C ILE A 322 -2.80 -12.29 23.87
N GLY A 323 -3.61 -12.87 23.01
CA GLY A 323 -3.48 -12.68 21.56
C GLY A 323 -2.39 -13.50 20.90
N ASP A 324 -2.54 -13.69 19.61
CA ASP A 324 -1.58 -14.37 18.73
C ASP A 324 -0.67 -13.36 18.01
N ASP A 325 -1.13 -12.12 17.85
CA ASP A 325 -0.37 -10.98 17.35
C ASP A 325 -0.70 -9.72 18.17
N ILE A 326 0.34 -8.95 18.45
CA ILE A 326 0.24 -7.68 19.18
C ILE A 326 0.79 -6.59 18.25
N PHE A 327 -0.02 -5.57 18.03
CA PHE A 327 0.32 -4.42 17.22
C PHE A 327 -0.31 -3.15 17.82
N GLY A 328 -0.07 -2.03 17.24
CA GLY A 328 -0.59 -0.74 17.64
C GLY A 328 0.21 0.35 16.97
N GLY A 329 0.19 1.53 17.53
CA GLY A 329 0.93 2.64 16.96
C GLY A 329 0.66 3.95 17.65
N PHE A 330 1.41 4.95 17.24
CA PHE A 330 1.20 6.32 17.58
C PHE A 330 0.57 7.05 16.38
N GLU A 331 -0.64 7.58 16.56
CA GLU A 331 -1.42 8.27 15.52
C GLU A 331 -1.38 9.78 15.78
N ASP A 332 -0.69 10.52 14.91
CA ASP A 332 -0.46 11.97 15.04
C ASP A 332 -1.13 12.83 13.96
N GLY A 333 -1.74 12.20 12.94
CA GLY A 333 -2.39 12.87 11.81
C GLY A 333 -3.73 13.55 12.11
N ILE A 334 -4.11 13.68 13.39
CA ILE A 334 -5.37 14.28 13.89
C ILE A 334 -5.09 15.32 14.98
N ARG A 335 -6.12 16.12 15.34
CA ARG A 335 -5.94 17.22 16.28
C ARG A 335 -5.42 16.80 17.67
N GLN A 336 -5.86 15.65 18.17
CA GLN A 336 -5.41 15.08 19.45
C GLN A 336 -4.82 13.70 19.15
N PRO A 337 -3.49 13.57 19.06
CA PRO A 337 -2.84 12.29 18.84
C PRO A 337 -3.20 11.25 19.90
N TYR A 338 -3.11 9.98 19.56
CA TYR A 338 -3.31 8.90 20.51
C TYR A 338 -2.33 7.75 20.30
N PHE A 339 -2.11 6.99 21.38
CA PHE A 339 -1.29 5.78 21.38
C PHE A 339 -2.20 4.55 21.52
N SER A 340 -1.95 3.51 20.72
CA SER A 340 -2.77 2.30 20.66
C SER A 340 -1.96 1.05 20.93
N VAL A 341 -2.55 0.10 21.68
CA VAL A 341 -2.04 -1.27 21.87
C VAL A 341 -3.18 -2.24 21.60
N CYS A 342 -3.02 -3.08 20.59
CA CYS A 342 -4.03 -4.04 20.17
C CYS A 342 -3.51 -5.48 20.27
N ALA A 343 -4.31 -6.36 20.84
CA ALA A 343 -4.10 -7.81 20.85
C ALA A 343 -5.13 -8.49 19.94
N LYS A 344 -4.68 -9.09 18.84
CA LYS A 344 -5.47 -9.91 17.90
C LYS A 344 -5.38 -11.38 18.32
N GLY A 345 -6.48 -12.12 18.18
CA GLY A 345 -6.52 -13.53 18.60
C GLY A 345 -6.68 -13.71 20.11
N ALA A 346 -7.22 -12.71 20.81
CA ALA A 346 -7.50 -12.75 22.25
C ALA A 346 -8.91 -13.33 22.54
N ASP A 347 -9.27 -13.46 23.81
CA ASP A 347 -10.62 -13.70 24.27
C ASP A 347 -11.17 -12.48 25.04
N ALA A 348 -12.41 -12.11 24.84
CA ALA A 348 -13.03 -10.95 25.51
C ALA A 348 -12.99 -11.04 27.06
N LYS A 349 -12.95 -12.26 27.61
CA LYS A 349 -12.81 -12.49 29.07
C LYS A 349 -11.47 -12.01 29.63
N ASP A 350 -10.43 -11.92 28.78
CA ASP A 350 -9.07 -11.56 29.17
C ASP A 350 -8.84 -10.04 29.26
N LYS A 351 -9.87 -9.21 29.00
CA LYS A 351 -9.77 -7.74 28.99
C LYS A 351 -9.10 -7.13 30.23
N LYS A 352 -9.45 -7.63 31.43
CA LYS A 352 -8.86 -7.15 32.70
C LYS A 352 -7.37 -7.53 32.80
N ARG A 353 -7.04 -8.73 32.34
CA ARG A 353 -5.68 -9.25 32.36
C ARG A 353 -4.83 -8.49 31.34
N PHE A 354 -5.38 -8.19 30.17
CA PHE A 354 -4.78 -7.36 29.14
C PHE A 354 -4.37 -5.99 29.66
N LEU A 355 -5.32 -5.24 30.25
CA LEU A 355 -5.05 -3.92 30.86
C LEU A 355 -4.02 -4.00 32.00
N SER A 356 -4.14 -5.02 32.87
CA SER A 356 -3.21 -5.20 33.98
C SER A 356 -1.77 -5.47 33.54
N ILE A 357 -1.58 -6.22 32.45
CA ILE A 357 -0.25 -6.49 31.89
C ILE A 357 0.35 -5.22 31.31
N ILE A 358 -0.43 -4.42 30.55
CA ILE A 358 0.02 -3.13 30.01
C ILE A 358 0.46 -2.21 31.16
N ASP A 359 -0.40 -1.97 32.13
CA ASP A 359 -0.08 -1.08 33.27
C ASP A 359 1.15 -1.56 34.06
N THR A 360 1.20 -2.85 34.38
CA THR A 360 2.32 -3.42 35.13
C THR A 360 3.63 -3.33 34.35
N THR A 361 3.60 -3.60 33.03
CA THR A 361 4.78 -3.52 32.17
C THR A 361 5.28 -2.09 32.04
N LEU A 362 4.40 -1.14 31.75
CA LEU A 362 4.77 0.28 31.65
C LEU A 362 5.33 0.80 32.97
N ARG A 363 4.70 0.51 34.14
CA ARG A 363 5.24 0.89 35.45
C ARG A 363 6.61 0.26 35.76
N LYS A 364 6.80 -0.99 35.32
CA LYS A 364 8.11 -1.65 35.44
C LYS A 364 9.18 -0.92 34.63
N LEU A 365 8.88 -0.58 33.36
CA LEU A 365 9.79 0.16 32.49
C LEU A 365 10.14 1.55 33.03
N VAL A 366 9.17 2.27 33.54
CA VAL A 366 9.42 3.58 34.21
C VAL A 366 10.33 3.45 35.42
N LYS A 367 10.21 2.36 36.18
CA LYS A 367 11.00 2.13 37.40
C LYS A 367 12.39 1.57 37.13
N GLU A 368 12.51 0.62 36.20
CA GLU A 368 13.75 -0.13 35.94
C GLU A 368 14.57 0.47 34.81
N GLY A 369 13.97 1.35 33.99
CA GLY A 369 14.53 1.93 32.78
C GLY A 369 14.23 1.10 31.53
N LEU A 370 14.23 1.78 30.37
CA LEU A 370 14.19 1.19 29.04
C LEU A 370 15.61 0.76 28.60
N ASP A 371 15.67 -0.19 27.67
CA ASP A 371 16.93 -0.55 27.03
C ASP A 371 17.46 0.64 26.21
N GLN A 372 18.58 1.18 26.64
CA GLN A 372 19.22 2.33 26.01
C GLN A 372 19.71 2.04 24.59
N GLN A 373 20.12 0.79 24.30
CA GLN A 373 20.53 0.41 22.95
C GLN A 373 19.32 0.33 22.02
N ALA A 374 18.20 -0.19 22.47
CA ALA A 374 16.96 -0.23 21.70
C ALA A 374 16.45 1.18 21.37
N ILE A 375 16.50 2.12 22.33
CA ILE A 375 16.14 3.53 22.09
C ILE A 375 17.08 4.14 21.04
N LEU A 376 18.39 4.01 21.18
CA LEU A 376 19.35 4.56 20.24
C LEU A 376 19.22 3.94 18.84
N ALA A 377 18.93 2.66 18.77
CA ALA A 377 18.65 1.95 17.51
C ALA A 377 17.38 2.51 16.83
N ALA A 378 16.31 2.73 17.59
CA ALA A 378 15.08 3.32 17.08
C ALA A 378 15.31 4.75 16.58
N ILE A 379 15.99 5.61 17.35
CA ILE A 379 16.36 6.97 16.92
C ILE A 379 17.19 6.94 15.62
N ASN A 380 18.17 6.05 15.52
CA ASN A 380 19.00 5.94 14.31
C ASN A 380 18.19 5.49 13.10
N HIS A 381 17.28 4.53 13.28
CA HIS A 381 16.42 4.03 12.21
C HIS A 381 15.50 5.12 11.67
N ASP A 382 14.83 5.87 12.55
CA ASP A 382 13.92 6.94 12.17
C ASP A 382 14.68 8.11 11.50
N GLU A 383 15.82 8.55 12.07
CA GLU A 383 16.67 9.56 11.46
C GLU A 383 17.22 9.12 10.10
N PHE A 384 17.55 7.83 9.92
CA PHE A 384 18.00 7.30 8.63
C PHE A 384 16.89 7.43 7.59
N GLN A 385 15.66 7.02 7.90
CA GLN A 385 14.50 7.14 7.00
C GLN A 385 14.22 8.60 6.64
N TYR A 386 14.23 9.50 7.62
CA TYR A 386 14.06 10.92 7.40
C TYR A 386 15.10 11.49 6.43
N ARG A 387 16.39 11.16 6.61
CA ARG A 387 17.51 11.65 5.76
C ARG A 387 17.53 11.02 4.37
N GLU A 388 17.23 9.73 4.25
CA GLU A 388 17.14 9.03 2.97
C GLU A 388 15.98 9.61 2.14
N ALA A 389 14.87 9.89 2.80
CA ALA A 389 13.63 10.38 2.19
C ALA A 389 13.21 9.52 0.97
N ASP A 390 13.26 8.19 1.15
CA ASP A 390 12.77 7.22 0.17
C ASP A 390 11.35 6.80 0.54
N TYR A 391 10.37 7.45 -0.05
CA TYR A 391 8.95 7.18 0.17
C TYR A 391 8.33 6.28 -0.92
N GLY A 392 9.14 5.49 -1.59
CA GLY A 392 8.69 4.54 -2.60
C GLY A 392 8.10 5.23 -3.84
N ARG A 393 6.78 5.14 -4.00
CA ARG A 393 6.06 5.77 -5.13
C ARG A 393 5.54 7.17 -4.82
N SER A 394 5.51 7.56 -3.56
CA SER A 394 5.01 8.88 -3.16
C SER A 394 6.07 9.95 -3.42
N PRO A 395 5.73 11.06 -4.09
CA PRO A 395 6.64 12.20 -4.24
C PRO A 395 7.03 12.78 -2.88
N LYS A 396 8.29 13.18 -2.70
CA LYS A 396 8.76 13.81 -1.45
C LYS A 396 7.93 15.01 -1.02
N GLY A 397 7.61 15.88 -2.00
CA GLY A 397 6.78 17.06 -1.74
C GLY A 397 5.38 16.73 -1.24
N LEU A 398 4.81 15.57 -1.62
CA LEU A 398 3.53 15.12 -1.08
C LEU A 398 3.65 14.74 0.40
N VAL A 399 4.69 13.97 0.76
CA VAL A 399 4.90 13.57 2.16
C VAL A 399 5.10 14.80 3.03
N TYR A 400 5.96 15.74 2.60
CA TYR A 400 6.16 16.98 3.34
C TYR A 400 4.91 17.87 3.40
N ALA A 401 4.07 17.84 2.36
CA ALA A 401 2.79 18.55 2.38
C ALA A 401 1.82 17.96 3.43
N LEU A 402 1.72 16.64 3.52
CA LEU A 402 0.90 15.96 4.52
C LEU A 402 1.43 16.23 5.93
N THR A 403 2.73 16.06 6.16
CA THR A 403 3.38 16.40 7.46
C THR A 403 3.15 17.85 7.86
N ALA A 404 3.18 18.79 6.91
CA ALA A 404 2.88 20.19 7.19
C ALA A 404 1.42 20.39 7.62
N MET A 405 0.49 19.60 7.11
CA MET A 405 -0.93 19.66 7.48
C MET A 405 -1.18 19.20 8.93
N ASP A 406 -0.39 18.28 9.47
CA ASP A 406 -0.56 17.74 10.83
C ASP A 406 -0.29 18.78 11.94
N THR A 407 0.27 19.92 11.57
CA THR A 407 0.41 21.10 12.42
C THR A 407 -0.44 22.28 11.94
N TRP A 408 -0.38 22.58 10.65
CA TRP A 408 -0.98 23.79 10.07
C TRP A 408 -2.51 23.81 10.11
N LEU A 409 -3.12 22.63 9.95
CA LEU A 409 -4.59 22.47 10.03
C LEU A 409 -5.15 22.94 11.38
N TYR A 410 -4.35 22.82 12.44
CA TYR A 410 -4.73 23.14 13.83
C TYR A 410 -4.20 24.48 14.34
N GLY A 411 -3.74 25.35 13.43
CA GLY A 411 -3.30 26.72 13.73
C GLY A 411 -1.87 26.85 14.23
N ARG A 412 -1.04 25.80 14.01
CA ARG A 412 0.40 25.83 14.25
C ARG A 412 1.16 26.11 12.95
N GLU A 413 2.50 26.22 13.02
CA GLU A 413 3.32 26.52 11.85
C GLU A 413 3.52 25.28 10.96
N PRO A 414 3.41 25.38 9.60
CA PRO A 414 3.47 24.23 8.70
C PRO A 414 4.83 23.53 8.65
N TRP A 415 5.88 24.19 9.06
CA TRP A 415 7.23 23.63 9.07
C TRP A 415 7.62 22.96 10.41
N GLU A 416 6.77 22.99 11.41
CA GLU A 416 7.15 22.57 12.77
C GLU A 416 7.64 21.13 12.80
N TYR A 417 6.95 20.20 12.12
CA TYR A 417 7.34 18.79 12.03
C TYR A 417 8.34 18.49 10.88
N LEU A 418 8.82 19.55 10.20
CA LEU A 418 9.86 19.41 9.17
C LEU A 418 11.28 19.70 9.68
N PHE A 419 11.46 20.10 10.94
CA PHE A 419 12.75 20.32 11.58
C PHE A 419 13.08 19.17 12.54
N CYS A 420 13.66 18.08 12.05
CA CYS A 420 13.86 16.86 12.83
C CYS A 420 15.30 16.64 13.31
N THR A 421 16.32 17.14 12.58
CA THR A 421 17.73 16.84 12.87
C THR A 421 18.16 17.24 14.28
N GLN A 422 17.76 18.43 14.74
CA GLN A 422 18.06 18.88 16.10
C GLN A 422 17.32 18.02 17.14
N CYS A 423 16.07 17.66 16.87
CA CYS A 423 15.26 16.82 17.76
C CYS A 423 15.93 15.46 17.99
N TYR A 424 16.44 14.81 16.93
CA TYR A 424 17.16 13.55 17.07
C TYR A 424 18.42 13.67 17.91
N GLN A 425 19.19 14.78 17.77
CA GLN A 425 20.38 15.01 18.59
C GLN A 425 20.02 15.18 20.06
N GLU A 426 18.97 15.96 20.35
CA GLU A 426 18.48 16.15 21.71
C GLU A 426 17.95 14.85 22.31
N LEU A 427 17.16 14.07 21.55
CA LEU A 427 16.60 12.79 22.01
C LEU A 427 17.69 11.77 22.37
N ARG A 428 18.82 11.74 21.62
CA ARG A 428 19.98 10.90 21.98
C ARG A 428 20.60 11.27 23.33
N GLU A 429 20.66 12.57 23.64
CA GLU A 429 21.18 13.01 24.95
C GLU A 429 20.15 12.79 26.06
N ASP A 430 18.89 13.12 25.82
CA ASP A 430 17.82 12.99 26.79
C ASP A 430 17.48 11.53 27.13
N ALA A 431 17.68 10.61 26.20
CA ALA A 431 17.56 9.16 26.44
C ALA A 431 18.42 8.69 27.62
N LYS A 432 19.62 9.27 27.76
CA LYS A 432 20.55 8.95 28.87
C LYS A 432 20.05 9.41 30.24
N HIS A 433 19.04 10.27 30.28
CA HIS A 433 18.53 10.94 31.48
C HIS A 433 17.07 10.55 31.81
N GLY A 434 16.57 9.47 31.25
CA GLY A 434 15.24 8.93 31.56
C GLY A 434 14.08 9.73 30.95
N TYR A 435 14.30 10.40 29.83
CA TYR A 435 13.29 11.19 29.14
C TYR A 435 12.12 10.33 28.64
N PHE A 436 12.42 9.18 28.06
CA PHE A 436 11.41 8.28 27.51
C PHE A 436 10.57 7.62 28.60
N GLU A 437 11.18 7.25 29.74
CA GLU A 437 10.48 6.75 30.92
C GLU A 437 9.53 7.81 31.51
N LYS A 438 9.97 9.07 31.52
CA LYS A 438 9.12 10.19 31.94
C LYS A 438 7.94 10.37 31.00
N LEU A 439 8.16 10.25 29.69
CA LEU A 439 7.13 10.36 28.68
C LEU A 439 6.08 9.27 28.82
N ILE A 440 6.50 8.01 29.08
CA ILE A 440 5.57 6.91 29.42
C ILE A 440 4.73 7.27 30.64
N ALA A 441 5.36 7.79 31.70
CA ALA A 441 4.65 8.14 32.92
C ALA A 441 3.64 9.29 32.73
N GLU A 442 3.99 10.30 31.93
CA GLU A 442 3.14 11.47 31.69
C GLU A 442 2.01 11.23 30.68
N CYS A 443 2.26 10.45 29.62
CA CYS A 443 1.34 10.31 28.51
C CYS A 443 0.51 9.01 28.57
N LEU A 444 1.12 7.90 28.98
CA LEU A 444 0.50 6.58 28.89
C LEU A 444 -0.04 6.06 30.23
N LEU A 445 0.64 6.35 31.35
CA LEU A 445 0.22 5.92 32.68
C LEU A 445 -0.70 6.94 33.33
N ASP A 446 -1.68 6.43 34.11
CA ASP A 446 -2.60 7.24 34.90
C ASP A 446 -3.33 8.34 34.08
N ASN A 447 -3.42 8.16 32.77
CA ASN A 447 -4.16 9.04 31.85
C ASN A 447 -5.61 8.53 31.71
N PRO A 448 -6.61 9.26 32.22
CA PRO A 448 -7.98 8.82 32.19
C PRO A 448 -8.64 8.96 30.80
N HIS A 449 -8.06 9.74 29.89
CA HIS A 449 -8.57 9.90 28.52
C HIS A 449 -8.16 8.68 27.68
N ALA A 450 -8.73 7.55 28.02
CA ALA A 450 -8.43 6.28 27.38
C ALA A 450 -9.71 5.49 27.08
N ALA A 451 -9.63 4.60 26.09
CA ALA A 451 -10.71 3.71 25.71
C ALA A 451 -10.20 2.27 25.53
N LEU A 452 -11.01 1.31 25.98
CA LEU A 452 -10.86 -0.11 25.66
C LEU A 452 -11.93 -0.52 24.66
N VAL A 453 -11.54 -0.84 23.45
CA VAL A 453 -12.44 -1.37 22.41
C VAL A 453 -12.29 -2.90 22.35
N ILE A 454 -13.41 -3.60 22.43
CA ILE A 454 -13.50 -5.06 22.40
C ILE A 454 -14.25 -5.46 21.14
N CYS A 455 -13.54 -5.91 20.12
CA CYS A 455 -14.13 -6.31 18.85
C CYS A 455 -14.26 -7.84 18.79
N LYS A 456 -15.51 -8.34 18.88
CA LYS A 456 -15.83 -9.77 19.01
C LYS A 456 -16.18 -10.39 17.66
N PRO A 457 -15.73 -11.63 17.37
CA PRO A 457 -16.17 -12.35 16.19
C PRO A 457 -17.64 -12.77 16.30
N GLU A 458 -18.42 -12.53 15.24
CA GLU A 458 -19.80 -13.00 15.14
C GLU A 458 -20.03 -13.72 13.81
N ARG A 459 -20.45 -15.00 13.87
CA ARG A 459 -20.80 -15.77 12.68
C ARG A 459 -22.12 -15.30 12.07
N GLY A 460 -22.14 -15.20 10.75
CA GLY A 460 -23.35 -14.84 10.02
C GLY A 460 -23.77 -13.37 10.22
N LEU A 461 -22.88 -12.50 10.72
CA LEU A 461 -23.19 -11.08 10.91
C LEU A 461 -23.43 -10.36 9.58
N THR A 462 -22.59 -10.66 8.58
CA THR A 462 -22.75 -10.13 7.20
C THR A 462 -24.11 -10.53 6.64
N GLU A 463 -24.43 -11.82 6.66
CA GLU A 463 -25.70 -12.36 6.15
C GLU A 463 -26.92 -11.79 6.88
N LYS A 464 -26.81 -11.59 8.21
CA LYS A 464 -27.88 -10.93 8.98
C LYS A 464 -28.10 -9.48 8.56
N ARG A 465 -27.01 -8.74 8.33
CA ARG A 465 -27.07 -7.36 7.88
C ARG A 465 -27.65 -7.26 6.46
N GLU A 466 -27.22 -8.12 5.55
CA GLU A 466 -27.74 -8.19 4.17
C GLU A 466 -29.24 -8.54 4.16
N GLN A 467 -29.67 -9.57 4.88
CA GLN A 467 -31.08 -9.94 5.00
C GLN A 467 -31.93 -8.83 5.63
N ALA A 468 -31.39 -8.10 6.61
CA ALA A 468 -32.07 -6.96 7.22
C ALA A 468 -32.24 -5.82 6.22
N LEU A 469 -31.19 -5.54 5.42
CA LEU A 469 -31.22 -4.54 4.35
C LEU A 469 -32.20 -4.94 3.25
N GLU A 470 -32.15 -6.17 2.75
CA GLU A 470 -33.09 -6.68 1.74
C GLU A 470 -34.54 -6.56 2.21
N LYS A 471 -34.80 -6.93 3.45
CA LYS A 471 -36.13 -6.80 4.05
C LYS A 471 -36.57 -5.34 4.16
N LYS A 472 -35.66 -4.43 4.55
CA LYS A 472 -35.91 -2.97 4.59
C LYS A 472 -36.31 -2.48 3.19
N LEU A 473 -35.49 -2.79 2.19
CA LEU A 473 -35.72 -2.37 0.80
C LEU A 473 -36.97 -3.00 0.19
N ALA A 474 -37.24 -4.28 0.43
CA ALA A 474 -38.48 -4.94 -0.01
C ALA A 474 -39.73 -4.29 0.63
N THR A 475 -39.65 -3.92 1.91
CA THR A 475 -40.73 -3.20 2.61
C THR A 475 -40.94 -1.82 2.00
N MET A 476 -39.88 -1.09 1.70
CA MET A 476 -39.94 0.21 1.01
C MET A 476 -40.57 0.06 -0.38
N LYS A 477 -40.08 -0.88 -1.21
CA LYS A 477 -40.64 -1.15 -2.55
C LYS A 477 -42.13 -1.48 -2.48
N ASN A 478 -42.55 -2.32 -1.51
CA ASN A 478 -43.96 -2.66 -1.35
C ASN A 478 -44.82 -1.47 -0.92
N GLY A 479 -44.24 -0.52 -0.19
CA GLY A 479 -44.92 0.75 0.19
C GLY A 479 -44.99 1.78 -0.94
N MET A 480 -44.15 1.68 -1.97
CA MET A 480 -44.12 2.59 -3.12
C MET A 480 -45.38 2.44 -3.96
N THR A 481 -45.96 3.55 -4.37
CA THR A 481 -46.98 3.58 -5.42
C THR A 481 -46.40 3.12 -6.77
N GLN A 482 -47.27 2.75 -7.72
CA GLN A 482 -46.82 2.39 -9.07
C GLN A 482 -46.08 3.57 -9.74
N ALA A 483 -46.51 4.81 -9.51
CA ALA A 483 -45.86 5.99 -10.05
C ALA A 483 -44.43 6.17 -9.49
N GLU A 484 -44.20 5.92 -8.19
CA GLU A 484 -42.88 5.99 -7.55
C GLU A 484 -41.94 4.87 -8.05
N ARG A 485 -42.47 3.65 -8.28
CA ARG A 485 -41.67 2.56 -8.88
C ARG A 485 -41.25 2.89 -10.31
N ILE A 486 -42.16 3.40 -11.13
CA ILE A 486 -41.85 3.84 -12.49
C ILE A 486 -40.79 4.96 -12.45
N ALA A 487 -40.96 5.94 -11.57
CA ALA A 487 -39.97 7.03 -11.40
C ALA A 487 -38.57 6.50 -11.03
N CYS A 488 -38.51 5.53 -10.13
CA CYS A 488 -37.22 4.90 -9.75
C CYS A 488 -36.59 4.15 -10.95
N ILE A 489 -37.37 3.39 -11.72
CA ILE A 489 -36.91 2.72 -12.94
C ILE A 489 -36.42 3.73 -13.98
N ASP A 490 -37.20 4.80 -14.22
CA ASP A 490 -36.84 5.84 -15.19
C ASP A 490 -35.56 6.56 -14.76
N GLN A 491 -35.39 6.82 -13.45
CA GLN A 491 -34.16 7.41 -12.89
C GLN A 491 -32.94 6.48 -13.08
N THR A 492 -33.07 5.18 -12.78
CA THR A 492 -32.01 4.19 -13.01
C THR A 492 -31.61 4.14 -14.49
N LYS A 493 -32.58 4.10 -15.40
CA LYS A 493 -32.32 4.09 -16.85
C LYS A 493 -31.68 5.40 -17.33
N ALA A 494 -32.14 6.55 -16.82
CA ALA A 494 -31.56 7.85 -17.14
C ALA A 494 -30.11 7.98 -16.66
N LEU A 495 -29.80 7.46 -15.46
CA LEU A 495 -28.43 7.43 -14.94
C LEU A 495 -27.53 6.54 -15.81
N LYS A 496 -27.97 5.33 -16.17
CA LYS A 496 -27.20 4.45 -17.06
C LYS A 496 -26.99 5.07 -18.45
N ALA A 497 -28.00 5.72 -19.01
CA ALA A 497 -27.85 6.45 -20.27
C ALA A 497 -26.87 7.62 -20.14
N TYR A 498 -26.91 8.35 -19.02
CA TYR A 498 -25.93 9.40 -18.72
C TYR A 498 -24.50 8.84 -18.63
N GLN A 499 -24.30 7.72 -17.95
CA GLN A 499 -22.99 7.06 -17.83
C GLN A 499 -22.44 6.60 -19.20
N GLU A 500 -23.31 6.14 -20.11
CA GLU A 500 -22.95 5.65 -21.45
C GLU A 500 -22.72 6.75 -22.47
N GLU A 501 -23.34 7.92 -22.31
CA GLU A 501 -23.19 9.03 -23.23
C GLU A 501 -21.73 9.54 -23.27
N PRO A 502 -21.06 9.55 -24.41
CA PRO A 502 -19.68 10.02 -24.50
C PRO A 502 -19.62 11.54 -24.29
N THR A 503 -18.54 12.00 -23.67
CA THR A 503 -18.24 13.43 -23.61
C THR A 503 -18.07 14.00 -25.03
N SER A 504 -18.68 15.15 -25.30
CA SER A 504 -18.59 15.76 -26.63
C SER A 504 -17.18 16.19 -27.00
N ASP A 505 -16.82 16.13 -28.29
CA ASP A 505 -15.52 16.59 -28.79
C ASP A 505 -15.21 18.03 -28.42
N GLU A 506 -16.23 18.90 -28.34
CA GLU A 506 -16.09 20.30 -27.92
C GLU A 506 -15.60 20.39 -26.49
N ASN A 507 -16.19 19.60 -25.56
CA ASN A 507 -15.80 19.57 -24.17
C ASN A 507 -14.44 18.91 -23.98
N LEU A 508 -14.16 17.80 -24.66
CA LEU A 508 -12.84 17.15 -24.65
C LEU A 508 -11.71 18.10 -25.06
N ARG A 509 -11.95 19.02 -26.01
CA ARG A 509 -10.95 20.01 -26.44
C ARG A 509 -10.65 21.10 -25.42
N LYS A 510 -11.51 21.29 -24.42
CA LYS A 510 -11.27 22.27 -23.35
C LYS A 510 -10.18 21.79 -22.38
N LEU A 511 -10.05 20.47 -22.22
CA LEU A 511 -8.97 19.92 -21.40
C LEU A 511 -7.62 20.12 -22.11
N PRO A 512 -6.65 20.77 -21.45
CA PRO A 512 -5.31 20.91 -22.02
C PRO A 512 -4.63 19.55 -22.16
N LEU A 513 -3.93 19.34 -23.27
CA LEU A 513 -3.23 18.10 -23.57
C LEU A 513 -1.80 18.40 -23.97
N LEU A 514 -0.87 17.57 -23.54
CA LEU A 514 0.48 17.55 -24.07
C LEU A 514 0.49 17.02 -25.52
N SER A 515 1.52 17.34 -26.25
CA SER A 515 1.82 16.77 -27.56
C SER A 515 2.94 15.73 -27.44
N ILE A 516 3.05 14.83 -28.42
CA ILE A 516 4.17 13.89 -28.50
C ILE A 516 5.53 14.60 -28.52
N SER A 517 5.58 15.85 -29.01
CA SER A 517 6.80 16.67 -28.99
C SER A 517 7.22 17.18 -27.61
N ASP A 518 6.31 17.17 -26.64
CA ASP A 518 6.58 17.54 -25.25
C ASP A 518 7.23 16.36 -24.47
N ILE A 519 7.34 15.17 -25.07
CA ILE A 519 7.85 13.94 -24.48
C ILE A 519 9.30 13.68 -24.91
N GLY A 520 10.14 13.30 -23.94
CA GLY A 520 11.51 12.83 -24.21
C GLY A 520 11.51 11.52 -25.01
N LYS A 521 12.34 11.43 -26.06
CA LYS A 521 12.42 10.25 -26.93
C LYS A 521 13.33 9.14 -26.38
N GLN A 522 14.21 9.46 -25.43
CA GLN A 522 15.16 8.50 -24.86
C GLN A 522 14.53 7.74 -23.69
N ALA A 523 14.66 6.42 -23.70
CA ALA A 523 14.34 5.60 -22.55
C ALA A 523 15.36 5.83 -21.44
N GLU A 524 14.90 5.75 -20.18
CA GLU A 524 15.82 5.69 -19.05
C GLU A 524 16.67 4.42 -19.16
N ARG A 525 17.97 4.57 -18.99
CA ARG A 525 18.92 3.46 -19.09
C ARG A 525 19.25 2.91 -17.73
N TYR A 526 19.34 1.60 -17.61
CA TYR A 526 19.93 0.94 -16.48
C TYR A 526 21.43 0.79 -16.74
N HIS A 527 22.23 1.28 -15.80
CA HIS A 527 23.68 1.21 -15.87
C HIS A 527 24.17 0.33 -14.74
N TRP A 528 24.59 -0.86 -15.08
CA TRP A 528 25.38 -1.70 -14.19
C TRP A 528 26.64 -2.16 -14.90
N GLU A 529 27.69 -2.41 -14.14
CA GLU A 529 28.91 -3.03 -14.58
C GLU A 529 29.01 -4.42 -13.95
N GLU A 530 29.34 -5.41 -14.77
CA GLU A 530 29.63 -6.76 -14.32
C GLU A 530 31.11 -6.89 -14.02
N LYS A 531 31.42 -7.19 -12.78
CA LYS A 531 32.77 -7.38 -12.32
C LYS A 531 32.88 -8.69 -11.53
N ARG A 532 34.07 -9.30 -11.54
CA ARG A 532 34.34 -10.42 -10.67
C ARG A 532 35.35 -10.00 -9.62
N VAL A 533 34.99 -10.18 -8.35
CA VAL A 533 35.91 -10.10 -7.24
C VAL A 533 36.17 -11.52 -6.78
N GLU A 534 37.37 -12.00 -7.07
CA GLU A 534 37.73 -13.41 -7.05
C GLU A 534 36.82 -14.24 -7.99
N ASP A 535 35.96 -15.11 -7.47
CA ASP A 535 35.02 -15.95 -8.22
C ASP A 535 33.56 -15.49 -8.08
N THR A 536 33.29 -14.45 -7.26
CA THR A 536 31.94 -13.89 -7.08
C THR A 536 31.62 -12.84 -8.13
N LEU A 537 30.46 -12.97 -8.76
CA LEU A 537 29.90 -11.94 -9.64
C LEU A 537 29.42 -10.75 -8.82
N LEU A 538 29.85 -9.58 -9.21
CA LEU A 538 29.43 -8.30 -8.64
C LEU A 538 28.72 -7.48 -9.71
N LEU A 539 27.51 -7.02 -9.44
CA LEU A 539 26.77 -6.05 -10.24
C LEU A 539 26.89 -4.68 -9.59
N GLU A 540 27.62 -3.78 -10.22
CA GLU A 540 27.91 -2.44 -9.70
C GLU A 540 27.06 -1.39 -10.41
N THR A 541 26.26 -0.63 -9.65
CA THR A 541 25.50 0.52 -10.14
C THR A 541 26.02 1.77 -9.46
N SER A 542 26.76 2.59 -10.20
CA SER A 542 27.31 3.86 -9.70
C SER A 542 26.27 4.97 -9.79
N ARG A 543 25.90 5.56 -8.65
CA ARG A 543 24.93 6.67 -8.54
C ARG A 543 25.27 7.60 -7.37
N ASP A 544 24.75 8.82 -7.40
CA ASP A 544 24.70 9.71 -6.24
C ASP A 544 23.69 9.15 -5.23
N THR A 545 24.19 8.59 -4.16
CA THR A 545 23.39 7.97 -3.07
C THR A 545 23.55 8.71 -1.75
N ARG A 546 24.25 9.85 -1.73
CA ARG A 546 24.53 10.68 -0.55
C ARG A 546 25.16 9.88 0.60
N GLY A 547 26.10 8.98 0.28
CA GLY A 547 26.81 8.16 1.27
C GLY A 547 26.09 6.89 1.69
N VAL A 548 24.91 6.60 1.16
CA VAL A 548 24.18 5.34 1.42
C VAL A 548 24.58 4.28 0.40
N MET A 549 24.87 3.07 0.89
CA MET A 549 25.02 1.88 0.04
C MET A 549 23.76 1.04 0.10
N TYR A 550 23.26 0.64 -1.06
CA TYR A 550 22.22 -0.39 -1.22
C TYR A 550 22.90 -1.69 -1.64
N LEU A 551 23.06 -2.58 -0.68
CA LEU A 551 23.75 -3.86 -0.83
C LEU A 551 22.73 -5.00 -0.87
N ARG A 552 22.88 -5.91 -1.86
CA ARG A 552 22.08 -7.12 -1.96
C ARG A 552 22.96 -8.34 -2.14
N LEU A 553 22.80 -9.33 -1.29
CA LEU A 553 23.35 -10.67 -1.50
C LEU A 553 22.23 -11.54 -2.06
N ASN A 554 22.38 -12.01 -3.27
CA ASN A 554 21.37 -12.73 -4.03
C ASN A 554 21.75 -14.21 -4.14
N PHE A 555 20.94 -15.10 -3.55
CA PHE A 555 21.15 -16.56 -3.55
C PHE A 555 20.15 -17.22 -4.49
N ASN A 556 20.63 -18.00 -5.45
CA ASN A 556 19.79 -18.74 -6.37
C ASN A 556 19.09 -19.89 -5.66
N THR A 557 17.77 -19.98 -5.77
CA THR A 557 16.93 -20.99 -5.10
C THR A 557 16.76 -22.28 -5.90
N GLN A 558 17.39 -22.44 -7.06
CA GLN A 558 17.33 -23.67 -7.88
C GLN A 558 17.92 -24.92 -7.18
N CYS A 559 18.65 -24.75 -6.08
CA CYS A 559 19.08 -25.83 -5.20
C CYS A 559 17.95 -26.43 -4.34
N LEU A 560 16.77 -25.78 -4.30
CA LEU A 560 15.62 -26.21 -3.52
C LEU A 560 14.57 -26.92 -4.39
N THR A 561 13.91 -27.92 -3.82
CA THR A 561 12.74 -28.58 -4.45
C THR A 561 11.48 -27.73 -4.29
N GLU A 562 10.42 -28.04 -5.04
CA GLU A 562 9.11 -27.37 -4.91
C GLU A 562 8.55 -27.46 -3.48
N GLU A 563 8.73 -28.60 -2.81
CA GLU A 563 8.28 -28.81 -1.43
C GLU A 563 9.08 -27.98 -0.41
N GLU A 564 10.31 -27.59 -0.75
CA GLU A 564 11.20 -26.80 0.11
C GLU A 564 10.98 -25.29 -0.05
N LEU A 565 10.46 -24.84 -1.17
CA LEU A 565 10.22 -23.39 -1.42
C LEU A 565 9.33 -22.70 -0.37
N PRO A 566 8.20 -23.28 0.10
CA PRO A 566 7.42 -22.65 1.15
C PRO A 566 8.16 -22.53 2.50
N TYR A 567 9.02 -23.48 2.82
CA TYR A 567 9.89 -23.37 4.02
C TYR A 567 10.94 -22.26 3.85
N ALA A 568 11.48 -22.07 2.64
CA ALA A 568 12.35 -20.93 2.35
C ALA A 568 11.58 -19.60 2.43
N GLY A 569 10.31 -19.59 2.00
CA GLY A 569 9.40 -18.49 2.22
C GLY A 569 9.20 -18.16 3.70
N PHE A 570 9.12 -19.16 4.57
CA PHE A 570 9.05 -18.94 6.01
C PHE A 570 10.42 -18.57 6.62
N LEU A 571 11.52 -19.10 6.08
CA LEU A 571 12.87 -18.75 6.52
C LEU A 571 13.12 -17.23 6.46
N LYS A 572 12.64 -16.53 5.42
CA LYS A 572 12.76 -15.06 5.33
C LYS A 572 12.10 -14.31 6.50
N THR A 573 11.06 -14.90 7.10
CA THR A 573 10.37 -14.33 8.29
C THR A 573 11.11 -14.65 9.58
N VAL A 574 11.84 -15.77 9.62
CA VAL A 574 12.54 -16.26 10.82
C VAL A 574 13.91 -15.61 11.01
N LEU A 575 14.63 -15.36 9.91
CA LEU A 575 15.95 -14.75 9.96
C LEU A 575 15.91 -13.36 10.60
N ALA A 576 16.89 -13.06 11.43
CA ALA A 576 17.02 -11.86 12.28
C ALA A 576 15.99 -11.76 13.43
N TYR A 577 15.06 -12.70 13.55
CA TYR A 577 14.05 -12.73 14.63
C TYR A 577 14.25 -13.86 15.64
N MET A 578 15.31 -14.66 15.47
CA MET A 578 15.75 -15.71 16.39
C MET A 578 17.11 -15.33 16.98
N ASP A 579 17.43 -15.90 18.15
CA ASP A 579 18.78 -15.83 18.70
C ASP A 579 19.80 -16.37 17.70
N THR A 580 21.00 -15.78 17.73
CA THR A 580 22.18 -16.30 17.06
C THR A 580 23.16 -16.90 18.09
N LYS A 581 24.31 -17.35 17.64
CA LYS A 581 25.35 -17.81 18.55
C LYS A 581 25.91 -16.68 19.44
N GLN A 582 25.91 -15.43 18.96
CA GLN A 582 26.56 -14.29 19.62
C GLN A 582 25.55 -13.34 20.30
N HIS A 583 24.36 -13.19 19.72
CA HIS A 583 23.35 -12.24 20.18
C HIS A 583 22.03 -12.92 20.51
N SER A 584 21.32 -12.38 21.49
CA SER A 584 19.88 -12.57 21.59
C SER A 584 19.19 -11.88 20.40
N PHE A 585 17.96 -12.27 20.07
CA PHE A 585 17.25 -11.65 18.95
C PHE A 585 16.96 -10.16 19.20
N GLN A 586 16.81 -9.72 20.46
CA GLN A 586 16.65 -8.32 20.81
C GLN A 586 17.95 -7.54 20.54
N ASP A 587 19.10 -8.02 21.07
CA ASP A 587 20.39 -7.37 20.84
C ASP A 587 20.78 -7.36 19.37
N LEU A 588 20.45 -8.43 18.63
CA LEU A 588 20.69 -8.53 17.20
C LEU A 588 19.90 -7.48 16.42
N SER A 589 18.62 -7.34 16.74
CA SER A 589 17.77 -6.31 16.12
C SER A 589 18.29 -4.90 16.37
N SER A 590 18.67 -4.61 17.63
CA SER A 590 19.23 -3.32 18.00
C SER A 590 20.54 -3.04 17.24
N ASP A 591 21.43 -4.04 17.12
CA ASP A 591 22.70 -3.90 16.42
C ASP A 591 22.53 -3.72 14.91
N VAL A 592 21.58 -4.42 14.30
CA VAL A 592 21.23 -4.22 12.90
C VAL A 592 20.76 -2.77 12.66
N LEU A 593 19.86 -2.24 13.47
CA LEU A 593 19.32 -0.88 13.28
C LEU A 593 20.30 0.23 13.66
N LEU A 594 21.22 -0.02 14.60
CA LEU A 594 22.31 0.92 14.90
C LEU A 594 23.25 1.16 13.72
N HIS A 595 23.37 0.18 12.82
CA HIS A 595 24.35 0.23 11.75
C HIS A 595 23.72 0.24 10.33
N THR A 596 22.38 0.14 10.22
CA THR A 596 21.69 0.09 8.93
C THR A 596 20.42 0.96 8.92
N GLY A 597 19.97 1.34 7.72
CA GLY A 597 18.63 1.87 7.50
C GLY A 597 17.56 0.77 7.36
N GLY A 598 17.90 -0.45 7.72
CA GLY A 598 17.05 -1.64 7.64
C GLY A 598 17.72 -2.78 6.89
N MET A 599 17.44 -4.02 7.32
CA MET A 599 17.84 -5.27 6.68
C MET A 599 16.58 -6.08 6.40
N ASN A 600 16.42 -6.53 5.16
CA ASN A 600 15.25 -7.27 4.72
C ASN A 600 15.66 -8.57 4.02
N PHE A 601 14.78 -9.58 4.11
CA PHE A 601 14.92 -10.85 3.40
C PHE A 601 13.72 -11.01 2.47
N ASP A 602 13.99 -11.31 1.19
CA ASP A 602 12.93 -11.42 0.20
C ASP A 602 13.15 -12.59 -0.76
N MET A 603 12.07 -13.02 -1.43
CA MET A 603 12.13 -14.08 -2.44
C MET A 603 11.34 -13.67 -3.67
N ASN A 604 12.02 -13.65 -4.81
CA ASN A 604 11.44 -13.29 -6.10
C ASN A 604 11.85 -14.27 -7.20
N ALA A 605 10.99 -14.40 -8.22
CA ALA A 605 11.27 -15.14 -9.45
C ALA A 605 11.34 -14.19 -10.64
N TYR A 606 12.38 -14.33 -11.43
CA TYR A 606 12.66 -13.49 -12.61
C TYR A 606 12.53 -14.34 -13.87
N PRO A 607 11.62 -14.03 -14.80
CA PRO A 607 11.46 -14.77 -16.03
C PRO A 607 12.69 -14.59 -16.92
N ASP A 608 13.10 -15.66 -17.61
CA ASP A 608 14.12 -15.61 -18.65
C ASP A 608 13.45 -15.23 -19.99
N LEU A 609 13.73 -14.02 -20.51
CA LEU A 609 13.13 -13.55 -21.74
C LEU A 609 13.78 -14.09 -23.02
N ASP A 610 14.92 -14.76 -22.90
CA ASP A 610 15.52 -15.53 -24.00
C ASP A 610 14.94 -16.95 -24.08
N HIS A 611 14.41 -17.47 -22.94
CA HIS A 611 13.84 -18.80 -22.83
C HIS A 611 12.54 -18.75 -21.98
N TYR A 612 11.44 -18.37 -22.56
CA TYR A 612 10.16 -18.01 -21.89
C TYR A 612 9.60 -19.04 -20.88
N ASN A 613 10.00 -20.30 -20.95
CA ASN A 613 9.57 -21.33 -19.98
C ASN A 613 10.52 -21.45 -18.77
N HIS A 614 11.57 -20.63 -18.72
CA HIS A 614 12.55 -20.63 -17.66
C HIS A 614 12.39 -19.38 -16.76
N TYR A 615 12.80 -19.53 -15.52
CA TYR A 615 12.90 -18.43 -14.57
C TYR A 615 14.07 -18.68 -13.61
N THR A 616 14.52 -17.62 -12.97
CA THR A 616 15.52 -17.68 -11.89
C THR A 616 14.86 -17.22 -10.60
N GLY A 617 14.74 -18.15 -9.62
CA GLY A 617 14.28 -17.83 -8.27
C GLY A 617 15.46 -17.36 -7.42
N ILE A 618 15.28 -16.28 -6.70
CA ILE A 618 16.31 -15.65 -5.84
C ILE A 618 15.77 -15.47 -4.42
N PHE A 619 16.59 -15.81 -3.44
CA PHE A 619 16.50 -15.36 -2.06
C PHE A 619 17.49 -14.21 -1.88
N SER A 620 17.03 -13.01 -1.51
CA SER A 620 17.90 -11.86 -1.32
C SER A 620 17.99 -11.43 0.14
N VAL A 621 19.20 -11.04 0.56
CA VAL A 621 19.45 -10.26 1.77
C VAL A 621 19.70 -8.83 1.32
N GLU A 622 18.82 -7.91 1.68
CA GLU A 622 18.84 -6.52 1.26
C GLU A 622 19.14 -5.63 2.44
N VAL A 623 20.10 -4.73 2.30
CA VAL A 623 20.48 -3.84 3.38
C VAL A 623 20.84 -2.46 2.85
N LYS A 624 20.40 -1.42 3.57
CA LYS A 624 20.79 -0.02 3.39
C LYS A 624 21.74 0.38 4.51
N LEU A 625 22.88 0.97 4.18
CA LEU A 625 23.89 1.30 5.19
C LEU A 625 24.76 2.49 4.78
N LEU A 626 25.36 3.15 5.77
CA LEU A 626 26.44 4.11 5.53
C LEU A 626 27.78 3.36 5.37
N TYR A 627 28.68 3.87 4.53
CA TYR A 627 29.94 3.18 4.18
C TYR A 627 30.82 2.82 5.40
N GLU A 628 30.79 3.64 6.45
CA GLU A 628 31.56 3.41 7.68
C GLU A 628 31.07 2.16 8.46
N HIS A 629 29.85 1.72 8.24
CA HIS A 629 29.28 0.55 8.93
C HIS A 629 29.44 -0.75 8.16
N LEU A 630 30.01 -0.73 6.95
CA LEU A 630 30.03 -1.87 6.02
C LEU A 630 30.63 -3.13 6.65
N ASP A 631 31.76 -3.03 7.34
CA ASP A 631 32.43 -4.21 7.97
C ASP A 631 31.53 -4.85 9.05
N ARG A 632 30.89 -4.03 9.89
CA ARG A 632 29.98 -4.51 10.93
C ARG A 632 28.73 -5.18 10.33
N VAL A 633 28.13 -4.55 9.33
CA VAL A 633 26.93 -5.07 8.66
C VAL A 633 27.21 -6.41 7.96
N LEU A 634 28.34 -6.53 7.27
CA LEU A 634 28.75 -7.79 6.65
C LEU A 634 29.00 -8.88 7.71
N ALA A 635 29.51 -8.53 8.89
CA ALA A 635 29.66 -9.47 10.00
C ALA A 635 28.30 -9.93 10.53
N LEU A 636 27.33 -9.02 10.69
CA LEU A 636 25.96 -9.33 11.13
C LEU A 636 25.24 -10.25 10.12
N ILE A 637 25.33 -9.95 8.82
CA ILE A 637 24.75 -10.82 7.77
C ILE A 637 25.28 -12.24 7.90
N ARG A 638 26.61 -12.39 8.02
CA ARG A 638 27.25 -13.69 8.16
C ARG A 638 26.80 -14.43 9.41
N GLU A 639 26.66 -13.72 10.53
CA GLU A 639 26.17 -14.28 11.79
C GLU A 639 24.73 -14.79 11.64
N ILE A 640 23.83 -13.98 11.07
CA ILE A 640 22.42 -14.33 10.85
C ILE A 640 22.31 -15.57 9.96
N LEU A 641 23.01 -15.61 8.84
CA LEU A 641 22.89 -16.72 7.87
C LEU A 641 23.46 -18.04 8.37
N HIS A 642 24.45 -18.03 9.27
CA HIS A 642 25.16 -19.25 9.66
C HIS A 642 24.94 -19.70 11.10
N THR A 643 24.49 -18.80 11.99
CA THR A 643 24.47 -19.11 13.44
C THR A 643 23.12 -18.92 14.11
N THR A 644 22.04 -18.68 13.32
CA THR A 644 20.67 -18.61 13.83
C THR A 644 20.27 -19.94 14.49
N LYS A 645 19.71 -19.86 15.70
CA LYS A 645 19.32 -21.01 16.52
C LYS A 645 17.88 -21.40 16.23
N PHE A 646 17.68 -22.26 15.23
CA PHE A 646 16.35 -22.73 14.83
C PHE A 646 15.72 -23.73 15.82
N GLU A 647 16.47 -24.18 16.82
CA GLU A 647 16.01 -25.12 17.86
C GLU A 647 15.19 -24.48 18.98
N ASP A 648 15.13 -23.15 19.09
CA ASP A 648 14.27 -22.47 20.06
C ASP A 648 12.81 -22.59 19.66
N THR A 649 12.16 -23.63 20.19
CA THR A 649 10.76 -23.94 19.87
C THR A 649 9.77 -22.92 20.44
N LYS A 650 10.09 -22.26 21.57
CA LYS A 650 9.22 -21.21 22.13
C LYS A 650 9.16 -20.02 21.19
N ARG A 651 10.33 -19.50 20.82
CA ARG A 651 10.42 -18.35 19.91
C ARG A 651 9.87 -18.67 18.52
N MET A 652 10.11 -19.86 18.01
CA MET A 652 9.56 -20.34 16.74
C MET A 652 8.02 -20.37 16.74
N ALA A 653 7.39 -20.76 17.87
CA ALA A 653 5.94 -20.75 18.02
C ALA A 653 5.38 -19.31 17.92
N GLU A 654 6.03 -18.35 18.58
CA GLU A 654 5.65 -16.93 18.54
C GLU A 654 5.72 -16.37 17.11
N ILE A 655 6.85 -16.59 16.41
CA ILE A 655 7.04 -16.14 15.02
C ILE A 655 6.01 -16.79 14.08
N LEU A 656 5.70 -18.05 14.28
CA LEU A 656 4.75 -18.78 13.43
C LEU A 656 3.32 -18.29 13.62
N ALA A 657 2.92 -17.98 14.86
CA ALA A 657 1.61 -17.40 15.17
C ALA A 657 1.45 -16.01 14.53
N GLU A 658 2.48 -15.16 14.68
CA GLU A 658 2.52 -13.83 14.07
C GLU A 658 2.50 -13.91 12.53
N ALA A 659 3.28 -14.81 11.92
CA ALA A 659 3.31 -15.02 10.47
C ALA A 659 1.92 -15.42 9.93
N ARG A 660 1.22 -16.35 10.61
CA ARG A 660 -0.13 -16.77 10.26
C ARG A 660 -1.12 -15.60 10.29
N SER A 661 -1.09 -14.79 11.34
CA SER A 661 -1.92 -13.59 11.48
C SER A 661 -1.66 -12.58 10.37
N ARG A 662 -0.40 -12.24 10.14
CA ARG A 662 0.00 -11.25 9.12
C ARG A 662 -0.31 -11.69 7.70
N GLU A 663 -0.12 -12.96 7.35
CA GLU A 663 -0.49 -13.45 6.01
C GLU A 663 -2.00 -13.36 5.78
N ARG A 664 -2.83 -13.63 6.79
CA ARG A 664 -4.27 -13.41 6.70
C ARG A 664 -4.60 -11.93 6.44
N MET A 665 -4.04 -10.99 7.21
CA MET A 665 -4.26 -9.56 7.04
C MET A 665 -3.85 -9.08 5.64
N LYS A 666 -2.73 -9.58 5.09
CA LYS A 666 -2.30 -9.27 3.73
C LYS A 666 -3.32 -9.70 2.68
N ILE A 667 -3.89 -10.90 2.82
CA ILE A 667 -4.92 -11.39 1.90
C ILE A 667 -6.19 -10.52 2.00
N GLU A 668 -6.64 -10.21 3.21
CA GLU A 668 -7.81 -9.36 3.47
C GLU A 668 -7.61 -7.94 2.87
N GLY A 669 -6.41 -7.37 2.98
CA GLY A 669 -6.08 -6.04 2.44
C GLY A 669 -5.80 -5.99 0.93
N ALA A 670 -5.26 -7.08 0.35
CA ALA A 670 -4.77 -7.11 -1.04
C ALA A 670 -5.28 -8.32 -1.85
N GLY A 671 -6.51 -8.76 -1.63
CA GLY A 671 -7.10 -9.96 -2.23
C GLY A 671 -6.97 -10.03 -3.77
N HIS A 672 -7.01 -8.88 -4.46
CA HIS A 672 -6.80 -8.80 -5.90
C HIS A 672 -5.42 -9.32 -6.33
N SER A 673 -4.36 -8.97 -5.62
CA SER A 673 -2.99 -9.42 -5.92
C SER A 673 -2.83 -10.93 -5.69
N TYR A 674 -3.44 -11.44 -4.61
CA TYR A 674 -3.46 -12.88 -4.33
C TYR A 674 -4.28 -13.66 -5.37
N ALA A 675 -5.40 -13.10 -5.85
CA ALA A 675 -6.21 -13.71 -6.90
C ALA A 675 -5.45 -13.79 -8.23
N VAL A 676 -4.78 -12.71 -8.65
CA VAL A 676 -3.94 -12.70 -9.86
C VAL A 676 -2.78 -13.68 -9.74
N ASN A 677 -2.07 -13.68 -8.61
CA ASN A 677 -0.95 -14.58 -8.36
C ASN A 677 -1.41 -16.05 -8.42
N ARG A 678 -2.55 -16.37 -7.78
CA ARG A 678 -3.11 -17.73 -7.78
C ARG A 678 -3.52 -18.18 -9.18
N ALA A 679 -4.15 -17.33 -9.97
CA ALA A 679 -4.48 -17.62 -11.36
C ALA A 679 -3.21 -17.85 -12.21
N SER A 680 -2.18 -16.99 -12.03
CA SER A 680 -0.90 -17.10 -12.74
C SER A 680 -0.14 -18.38 -12.39
N ALA A 681 -0.28 -18.90 -11.19
CA ALA A 681 0.35 -20.15 -10.75
C ALA A 681 -0.12 -21.38 -11.55
N CYS A 682 -1.23 -21.26 -12.28
CA CYS A 682 -1.74 -22.38 -13.09
C CYS A 682 -0.91 -22.64 -14.35
N PHE A 683 -0.25 -21.64 -14.92
CA PHE A 683 0.42 -21.73 -16.22
C PHE A 683 1.85 -21.15 -16.26
N SER A 684 2.26 -20.42 -15.23
CA SER A 684 3.55 -19.72 -15.17
C SER A 684 4.43 -20.27 -14.06
N GLY A 685 5.71 -20.52 -14.36
CA GLY A 685 6.71 -20.91 -13.37
C GLY A 685 6.97 -19.80 -12.33
N THR A 686 7.04 -18.54 -12.79
CA THR A 686 7.16 -17.37 -11.89
C THR A 686 5.94 -17.22 -11.00
N GLY A 687 4.74 -17.34 -11.56
CA GLY A 687 3.48 -17.31 -10.81
C GLY A 687 3.39 -18.44 -9.77
N ARG A 688 3.77 -19.66 -10.16
CA ARG A 688 3.81 -20.81 -9.24
C ARG A 688 4.80 -20.60 -8.11
N TYR A 689 5.98 -20.09 -8.42
CA TYR A 689 6.99 -19.77 -7.40
C TYR A 689 6.46 -18.74 -6.39
N GLN A 690 5.87 -17.66 -6.87
CA GLN A 690 5.30 -16.61 -6.02
C GLN A 690 4.16 -17.14 -5.14
N ASP A 691 3.28 -17.99 -5.67
CA ASP A 691 2.19 -18.60 -4.90
C ASP A 691 2.73 -19.52 -3.77
N LEU A 692 3.87 -20.17 -4.00
CA LEU A 692 4.51 -21.05 -3.02
C LEU A 692 5.25 -20.30 -1.90
N VAL A 693 5.75 -19.09 -2.16
CA VAL A 693 6.58 -18.35 -1.18
C VAL A 693 5.88 -17.12 -0.57
N GLY A 694 4.65 -16.78 -1.02
CA GLY A 694 3.93 -15.60 -0.53
C GLY A 694 2.48 -15.47 -1.04
N GLY A 695 1.88 -16.52 -1.65
CA GLY A 695 0.50 -16.52 -2.13
C GLY A 695 -0.45 -17.38 -1.28
N ILE A 696 -1.57 -17.79 -1.88
CA ILE A 696 -2.59 -18.65 -1.21
C ILE A 696 -2.00 -20.01 -0.81
N SER A 697 -1.17 -20.62 -1.69
CA SER A 697 -0.49 -21.88 -1.34
C SER A 697 0.44 -21.73 -0.14
N TYR A 698 1.11 -20.58 -0.02
CA TYR A 698 1.94 -20.25 1.14
C TYR A 698 1.10 -20.07 2.40
N TYR A 699 -0.02 -19.35 2.33
CA TYR A 699 -0.95 -19.21 3.46
C TYR A 699 -1.44 -20.58 3.98
N HIS A 700 -1.86 -21.48 3.06
CA HIS A 700 -2.24 -22.85 3.43
C HIS A 700 -1.07 -23.63 4.03
N PHE A 701 0.16 -23.41 3.54
CA PHE A 701 1.36 -24.04 4.09
C PHE A 701 1.61 -23.54 5.52
N ILE A 702 1.56 -22.24 5.79
CA ILE A 702 1.75 -21.67 7.14
C ILE A 702 0.74 -22.26 8.13
N ASN A 703 -0.54 -22.35 7.76
CA ASN A 703 -1.56 -22.96 8.62
C ASN A 703 -1.20 -24.44 8.92
N ARG A 704 -0.85 -25.21 7.89
CA ARG A 704 -0.50 -26.63 8.05
C ARG A 704 0.72 -26.83 8.96
N ILE A 705 1.79 -26.04 8.81
CA ILE A 705 2.96 -26.15 9.67
C ILE A 705 2.67 -25.68 11.10
N ALA A 706 1.81 -24.68 11.29
CA ALA A 706 1.38 -24.23 12.61
C ALA A 706 0.61 -25.34 13.36
N ASP A 707 -0.29 -26.03 12.68
CA ASP A 707 -1.03 -27.16 13.26
C ASP A 707 -0.08 -28.34 13.58
N ALA A 708 0.85 -28.66 12.68
CA ALA A 708 1.82 -29.74 12.87
C ALA A 708 2.84 -29.42 13.97
N PHE A 709 3.20 -28.15 14.17
CA PHE A 709 4.17 -27.70 15.15
C PHE A 709 3.76 -28.05 16.60
N HIS A 710 2.47 -28.03 16.90
CA HIS A 710 1.96 -28.44 18.22
C HIS A 710 2.26 -29.92 18.54
N ALA A 711 2.32 -30.79 17.52
CA ALA A 711 2.60 -32.22 17.69
C ALA A 711 4.11 -32.53 17.73
N ASP A 712 4.92 -31.85 16.91
CA ASP A 712 6.37 -31.96 16.82
C ASP A 712 7.04 -30.62 16.58
N PRO A 713 7.39 -29.89 17.65
CA PRO A 713 8.03 -28.58 17.54
C PRO A 713 9.44 -28.59 16.93
N THR A 714 10.11 -29.73 16.90
CA THR A 714 11.54 -29.82 16.52
C THR A 714 11.73 -29.97 15.01
N THR A 715 10.77 -30.56 14.31
CA THR A 715 10.89 -30.86 12.89
C THR A 715 10.99 -29.59 12.04
N LEU A 716 10.27 -28.54 12.37
CA LEU A 716 10.31 -27.27 11.62
C LEU A 716 11.71 -26.63 11.69
N GLY A 717 12.29 -26.50 12.89
CA GLY A 717 13.63 -25.92 13.06
C GLY A 717 14.71 -26.69 12.30
N ARG A 718 14.66 -28.04 12.35
CA ARG A 718 15.56 -28.89 11.56
C ARG A 718 15.42 -28.66 10.05
N LYS A 719 14.17 -28.55 9.55
CA LYS A 719 13.92 -28.31 8.13
C LYS A 719 14.44 -26.95 7.66
N LEU A 720 14.24 -25.90 8.47
CA LEU A 720 14.78 -24.56 8.17
C LEU A 720 16.29 -24.55 8.15
N TRP A 721 16.94 -25.29 9.08
CA TRP A 721 18.38 -25.43 9.10
C TRP A 721 18.91 -26.12 7.82
N GLU A 722 18.27 -27.22 7.37
CA GLU A 722 18.61 -27.92 6.13
C GLU A 722 18.52 -27.01 4.91
N ILE A 723 17.47 -26.18 4.83
CA ILE A 723 17.26 -25.25 3.74
C ILE A 723 18.30 -24.13 3.77
N ALA A 724 18.57 -23.54 4.93
CA ALA A 724 19.61 -22.52 5.09
C ALA A 724 20.99 -23.04 4.68
N ASP A 725 21.31 -24.32 5.01
CA ASP A 725 22.56 -24.95 4.63
C ASP A 725 22.71 -25.19 3.12
N LYS A 726 21.61 -25.52 2.43
CA LYS A 726 21.61 -25.65 0.96
C LYS A 726 21.72 -24.30 0.28
N LEU A 727 21.00 -23.30 0.79
CA LEU A 727 20.77 -22.03 0.12
C LEU A 727 21.97 -21.08 0.24
N PHE A 728 22.50 -20.91 1.46
CA PHE A 728 23.51 -19.88 1.75
C PHE A 728 24.94 -20.37 1.45
N ARG A 729 25.20 -20.71 0.19
CA ARG A 729 26.48 -21.13 -0.33
C ARG A 729 26.99 -20.17 -1.39
N PHE A 730 28.33 -20.06 -1.53
CA PHE A 730 28.92 -19.15 -2.52
C PHE A 730 28.56 -19.50 -3.95
N GLU A 731 28.42 -20.76 -4.25
CA GLU A 731 28.08 -21.28 -5.58
C GLU A 731 26.71 -20.79 -6.04
N ASN A 732 25.84 -20.44 -5.08
CA ASN A 732 24.50 -19.94 -5.32
C ASN A 732 24.42 -18.40 -5.30
N MET A 733 25.52 -17.67 -4.97
CA MET A 733 25.48 -16.26 -4.62
C MET A 733 26.12 -15.37 -5.69
N PHE A 734 25.46 -14.25 -5.99
CA PHE A 734 26.08 -13.07 -6.55
C PHE A 734 25.69 -11.83 -5.71
N VAL A 735 26.44 -10.74 -5.86
CA VAL A 735 26.23 -9.53 -5.08
C VAL A 735 25.84 -8.39 -6.01
N SER A 736 24.91 -7.53 -5.60
CA SER A 736 24.66 -6.27 -6.28
C SER A 736 24.83 -5.09 -5.33
N ILE A 737 25.42 -4.00 -5.84
CA ILE A 737 25.73 -2.79 -5.08
C ILE A 737 25.29 -1.57 -5.88
N THR A 738 24.52 -0.70 -5.22
CA THR A 738 24.24 0.65 -5.74
C THR A 738 24.79 1.65 -4.74
N ALA A 739 25.79 2.41 -5.16
CA ALA A 739 26.51 3.39 -4.33
C ALA A 739 27.32 4.37 -5.20
N GLU A 740 27.92 5.38 -4.59
CA GLU A 740 28.96 6.17 -5.25
C GLU A 740 30.26 5.34 -5.43
N PRO A 741 31.17 5.74 -6.33
CA PRO A 741 32.41 4.99 -6.59
C PRO A 741 33.24 4.69 -5.35
N GLN A 742 33.24 5.59 -4.35
CA GLN A 742 33.93 5.40 -3.08
C GLN A 742 33.33 4.27 -2.23
N GLY A 743 32.01 4.13 -2.25
CA GLY A 743 31.31 3.05 -1.54
C GLY A 743 31.57 1.70 -2.20
N ILE A 744 31.56 1.63 -3.54
CA ILE A 744 31.90 0.43 -4.30
C ILE A 744 33.34 0.00 -3.98
N ALA A 745 34.31 0.93 -4.03
CA ALA A 745 35.70 0.65 -3.70
C ALA A 745 35.88 0.16 -2.25
N ALA A 746 35.15 0.72 -1.29
CA ALA A 746 35.17 0.26 0.10
C ALA A 746 34.67 -1.19 0.22
N PHE A 747 33.63 -1.58 -0.50
CA PHE A 747 33.16 -2.97 -0.53
C PHE A 747 34.20 -3.89 -1.13
N GLU A 748 34.77 -3.57 -2.27
CA GLU A 748 35.79 -4.39 -2.94
C GLU A 748 37.01 -4.66 -2.05
N GLN A 749 37.40 -3.67 -1.23
CA GLN A 749 38.50 -3.81 -0.29
C GLN A 749 38.19 -4.78 0.86
N ILE A 750 36.96 -4.76 1.39
CA ILE A 750 36.55 -5.55 2.57
C ILE A 750 36.13 -6.96 2.15
N TYR A 751 35.53 -7.11 0.99
CA TYR A 751 34.88 -8.35 0.55
C TYR A 751 35.76 -9.59 0.59
N PRO A 752 37.05 -9.61 0.15
CA PRO A 752 37.88 -10.80 0.20
C PRO A 752 38.05 -11.36 1.63
N THR A 753 38.28 -10.48 2.60
CA THR A 753 38.39 -10.85 4.03
C THR A 753 37.08 -11.40 4.57
N TRP A 754 35.98 -10.75 4.24
CA TRP A 754 34.63 -11.19 4.63
C TRP A 754 34.33 -12.57 4.04
N LYS A 755 34.66 -12.82 2.78
CA LYS A 755 34.46 -14.08 2.09
C LYS A 755 35.26 -15.23 2.72
N GLU A 756 36.52 -14.96 3.11
CA GLU A 756 37.31 -15.95 3.81
C GLU A 756 36.69 -16.33 5.17
N ASN A 757 36.23 -15.37 5.94
CA ASN A 757 35.50 -15.59 7.18
C ASN A 757 34.20 -16.38 6.96
N TYR A 758 33.43 -16.06 5.92
CA TYR A 758 32.21 -16.77 5.54
C TYR A 758 32.53 -18.26 5.20
N ARG A 759 33.59 -18.52 4.42
CA ARG A 759 34.03 -19.87 4.11
C ARG A 759 34.51 -20.66 5.36
N ARG A 760 35.07 -19.96 6.32
CA ARG A 760 35.45 -20.57 7.60
C ARG A 760 34.20 -21.01 8.37
N ASP A 761 33.19 -20.17 8.47
CA ASP A 761 31.96 -20.50 9.17
C ASP A 761 31.21 -21.65 8.51
N LEU A 762 31.19 -21.73 7.19
CA LEU A 762 30.64 -22.88 6.45
C LEU A 762 31.41 -24.18 6.81
N ARG A 763 32.74 -24.15 6.85
CA ARG A 763 33.55 -25.34 7.21
C ARG A 763 33.33 -25.78 8.66
N GLU A 764 33.22 -24.82 9.59
CA GLU A 764 32.88 -25.15 10.98
C GLU A 764 31.50 -25.80 11.08
N LYS A 765 30.52 -25.34 10.30
CA LYS A 765 29.18 -25.92 10.23
C LYS A 765 29.18 -27.33 9.64
N GLU A 766 29.97 -27.57 8.60
CA GLU A 766 30.17 -28.90 8.00
C GLU A 766 30.83 -29.88 8.99
N LEU A 767 31.87 -29.46 9.73
CA LEU A 767 32.52 -30.26 10.76
C LEU A 767 31.58 -30.61 11.93
N LEU A 768 30.74 -29.67 12.35
CA LEU A 768 29.72 -29.93 13.37
C LEU A 768 28.67 -30.92 12.87
N ARG A 769 28.31 -30.86 11.58
CA ARG A 769 27.42 -31.83 10.95
C ARG A 769 28.04 -33.24 10.95
N GLU A 770 29.30 -33.38 10.54
CA GLU A 770 29.99 -34.69 10.56
C GLU A 770 30.06 -35.32 11.96
N VAL A 771 30.15 -34.50 13.01
CA VAL A 771 30.14 -34.92 14.41
C VAL A 771 28.76 -35.31 14.93
N LEU A 772 27.73 -34.58 14.51
CA LEU A 772 26.33 -34.80 14.91
C LEU A 772 25.66 -35.91 14.10
N ASP A 773 26.09 -36.13 12.85
CA ASP A 773 25.48 -37.03 11.87
C ASP A 773 26.19 -38.38 11.75
N ALA A 774 27.06 -38.78 12.67
CA ALA A 774 27.64 -40.13 12.63
C ALA A 774 26.61 -41.27 12.51
N ASP A 775 25.34 -41.00 12.89
CA ASP A 775 24.19 -41.89 12.71
C ASP A 775 23.31 -41.58 11.47
N TYR A 776 23.53 -40.45 10.74
CA TYR A 776 22.63 -39.96 9.67
C TYR A 776 23.26 -39.97 8.26
N ILE A 777 24.55 -40.14 8.09
CA ILE A 777 25.30 -39.90 6.83
C ILE A 777 25.15 -40.99 5.75
N ALA A 778 24.31 -41.97 5.89
CA ALA A 778 24.20 -43.05 4.91
C ALA A 778 23.41 -42.73 3.62
N GLY A 779 22.94 -41.47 3.39
CA GLY A 779 21.94 -41.33 2.34
C GLY A 779 21.90 -40.14 1.38
N THR A 780 22.56 -39.01 1.60
CA THR A 780 22.21 -37.77 0.84
C THR A 780 23.40 -36.89 0.46
N HIS A 781 24.38 -37.39 -0.25
CA HIS A 781 25.23 -36.58 -1.13
C HIS A 781 25.08 -37.08 -2.55
N THR A 782 24.02 -36.73 -3.21
CA THR A 782 24.00 -36.73 -4.67
C THR A 782 24.48 -35.38 -5.16
N ALA A 783 25.51 -35.44 -6.00
CA ALA A 783 26.04 -34.34 -6.80
C ALA A 783 24.91 -33.49 -7.40
N ALA A 784 25.19 -32.20 -7.64
CA ALA A 784 24.32 -31.25 -8.31
C ALA A 784 23.43 -31.96 -9.34
N ALA A 785 22.12 -31.89 -9.13
CA ALA A 785 21.17 -32.46 -10.07
C ALA A 785 21.38 -31.75 -11.42
N GLU A 786 21.71 -32.51 -12.44
CA GLU A 786 21.85 -32.01 -13.82
C GLU A 786 20.48 -31.55 -14.41
N GLU A 787 19.38 -31.88 -13.75
CA GLU A 787 18.05 -31.40 -14.14
C GLU A 787 17.56 -30.34 -13.12
N LYS A 788 17.31 -29.13 -13.62
CA LYS A 788 16.66 -28.07 -12.83
C LYS A 788 15.29 -28.57 -12.38
N PRO A 789 14.93 -28.47 -11.09
CA PRO A 789 13.59 -28.86 -10.66
C PRO A 789 12.56 -28.01 -11.40
N GLN A 790 11.72 -28.64 -12.20
CA GLN A 790 10.57 -27.96 -12.82
C GLN A 790 9.44 -27.93 -11.81
N LEU A 791 8.87 -26.75 -11.60
CA LEU A 791 7.66 -26.62 -10.80
C LEU A 791 6.48 -27.31 -11.50
N ILE A 792 5.65 -27.97 -10.71
CA ILE A 792 4.46 -28.64 -11.23
C ILE A 792 3.39 -27.60 -11.45
N LEU A 793 3.07 -27.31 -12.71
CA LEU A 793 1.98 -26.43 -13.09
C LEU A 793 0.66 -27.21 -13.04
N HIS A 794 -0.36 -26.62 -12.43
CA HIS A 794 -1.64 -27.30 -12.22
C HIS A 794 -2.58 -27.29 -13.45
N GLY A 795 -2.18 -26.64 -14.55
CA GLY A 795 -3.02 -26.43 -15.73
C GLY A 795 -4.16 -25.44 -15.46
N SER A 796 -5.04 -25.27 -16.44
CA SER A 796 -6.15 -24.32 -16.35
C SER A 796 -7.08 -24.67 -15.19
N ARG A 797 -7.31 -23.71 -14.30
CA ARG A 797 -8.25 -23.81 -13.18
C ARG A 797 -9.01 -22.50 -13.02
N ASN A 798 -10.22 -22.60 -12.53
CA ASN A 798 -10.99 -21.47 -12.01
C ASN A 798 -11.39 -21.81 -10.57
N GLU A 799 -10.83 -21.09 -9.60
CA GLU A 799 -10.99 -21.38 -8.18
C GLU A 799 -11.75 -20.25 -7.48
N GLY A 800 -12.68 -20.62 -6.59
CA GLY A 800 -13.44 -19.69 -5.74
C GLY A 800 -13.06 -19.85 -4.27
N PHE A 801 -12.57 -18.78 -3.65
CA PHE A 801 -12.21 -18.72 -2.22
C PHE A 801 -13.20 -17.86 -1.47
N ARG A 802 -14.04 -18.50 -0.64
CA ARG A 802 -15.03 -17.80 0.19
C ARG A 802 -14.38 -17.09 1.34
N THR A 803 -14.83 -15.86 1.57
CA THR A 803 -14.46 -15.04 2.73
C THR A 803 -15.73 -14.39 3.31
N PRO A 804 -15.66 -13.80 4.52
CA PRO A 804 -16.78 -13.03 5.08
C PRO A 804 -17.03 -11.68 4.36
N SER A 805 -16.26 -11.35 3.33
CA SER A 805 -16.37 -10.10 2.58
C SER A 805 -17.71 -9.98 1.85
N GLN A 806 -18.19 -8.73 1.68
CA GLN A 806 -19.36 -8.39 0.86
C GLN A 806 -18.99 -8.03 -0.59
N VAL A 807 -17.72 -8.05 -0.91
CA VAL A 807 -17.18 -7.72 -2.24
C VAL A 807 -16.24 -8.81 -2.73
N ASN A 808 -15.95 -8.80 -4.02
CA ASN A 808 -15.13 -9.81 -4.69
C ASN A 808 -13.86 -9.18 -5.27
N TYR A 809 -12.86 -10.03 -5.43
CA TYR A 809 -11.66 -9.81 -6.23
C TYR A 809 -11.66 -10.87 -7.33
N VAL A 810 -11.97 -10.48 -8.56
CA VAL A 810 -12.18 -11.41 -9.67
C VAL A 810 -11.03 -11.31 -10.64
N ALA A 811 -10.20 -12.36 -10.72
CA ALA A 811 -9.03 -12.40 -11.60
C ALA A 811 -9.16 -13.44 -12.72
N ARG A 812 -8.73 -13.05 -13.92
CA ARG A 812 -8.39 -13.90 -15.05
C ARG A 812 -6.94 -13.70 -15.43
N ALA A 813 -6.18 -14.76 -15.63
CA ALA A 813 -4.80 -14.68 -16.08
C ALA A 813 -4.52 -15.73 -17.17
N GLY A 814 -3.49 -15.49 -17.97
CA GLY A 814 -3.12 -16.43 -19.04
C GLY A 814 -1.82 -16.05 -19.74
N TRP A 815 -1.49 -16.85 -20.74
CA TRP A 815 -0.23 -16.73 -21.47
C TRP A 815 -0.48 -16.55 -22.97
N TYR A 816 0.07 -15.48 -23.56
CA TYR A 816 -0.12 -15.19 -24.98
C TYR A 816 1.01 -15.70 -25.89
N ASP A 817 1.87 -16.60 -25.40
CA ASP A 817 2.97 -17.24 -26.14
C ASP A 817 3.84 -16.24 -26.95
N PRO A 818 4.89 -15.64 -26.34
CA PRO A 818 5.72 -14.63 -27.01
C PRO A 818 6.46 -15.10 -28.28
N THR A 819 6.51 -16.41 -28.52
CA THR A 819 7.07 -16.97 -29.75
C THR A 819 6.12 -16.80 -30.96
N LYS A 820 4.81 -16.71 -30.71
CA LYS A 820 3.77 -16.45 -31.71
C LYS A 820 3.34 -14.99 -31.72
N HIS A 821 3.28 -14.40 -30.53
CA HIS A 821 2.85 -13.04 -30.27
C HIS A 821 3.97 -12.28 -29.55
N PRO A 822 5.01 -11.82 -30.27
CA PRO A 822 6.15 -11.12 -29.67
C PRO A 822 5.71 -9.91 -28.84
N TYR A 823 6.34 -9.69 -27.69
CA TYR A 823 6.06 -8.51 -26.88
C TYR A 823 6.31 -7.22 -27.67
N THR A 824 5.39 -6.27 -27.54
CA THR A 824 5.48 -4.95 -28.18
C THR A 824 5.07 -3.85 -27.21
N GLY A 825 5.67 -2.64 -27.35
CA GLY A 825 5.29 -1.47 -26.58
C GLY A 825 3.82 -1.07 -26.71
N ALA A 826 3.15 -1.46 -27.82
CA ALA A 826 1.71 -1.25 -28.00
C ALA A 826 0.85 -1.91 -26.90
N LEU A 827 1.34 -2.96 -26.24
CA LEU A 827 0.65 -3.59 -25.08
C LEU A 827 0.54 -2.63 -23.89
N ARG A 828 1.47 -1.70 -23.73
CA ARG A 828 1.34 -0.66 -22.69
C ARG A 828 0.24 0.33 -23.02
N VAL A 829 0.14 0.70 -24.29
CA VAL A 829 -0.94 1.58 -24.77
C VAL A 829 -2.29 0.87 -24.64
N LEU A 830 -2.37 -0.42 -24.97
CA LEU A 830 -3.56 -1.25 -24.76
C LEU A 830 -3.94 -1.29 -23.27
N LYS A 831 -2.97 -1.47 -22.37
CA LYS A 831 -3.20 -1.43 -20.92
C LYS A 831 -3.87 -0.13 -20.49
N MET A 832 -3.42 1.02 -21.00
CA MET A 832 -4.05 2.32 -20.71
C MET A 832 -5.50 2.37 -21.20
N ILE A 833 -5.76 1.92 -22.42
CA ILE A 833 -7.11 1.83 -22.98
C ILE A 833 -8.01 0.94 -22.12
N LEU A 834 -7.52 -0.25 -21.75
CA LEU A 834 -8.32 -1.18 -20.95
C LEU A 834 -8.62 -0.64 -19.55
N ASN A 835 -7.61 -0.13 -18.85
CA ASN A 835 -7.76 0.27 -17.46
C ASN A 835 -8.60 1.55 -17.28
N TYR A 836 -8.56 2.47 -18.24
CA TYR A 836 -9.17 3.80 -18.10
C TYR A 836 -10.36 4.07 -19.03
N ASP A 837 -10.66 3.18 -19.97
CA ASP A 837 -11.86 3.29 -20.80
C ASP A 837 -12.75 2.06 -20.62
N TYR A 838 -12.34 0.89 -21.13
CA TYR A 838 -13.23 -0.25 -21.18
C TYR A 838 -13.58 -0.83 -19.81
N LEU A 839 -12.57 -1.21 -19.03
CA LEU A 839 -12.79 -1.79 -17.71
C LEU A 839 -13.34 -0.75 -16.73
N TRP A 840 -12.81 0.48 -16.77
CA TRP A 840 -13.30 1.58 -15.94
C TRP A 840 -14.79 1.83 -16.13
N LEU A 841 -15.22 1.99 -17.39
CA LEU A 841 -16.62 2.25 -17.70
C LEU A 841 -17.53 1.08 -17.28
N ASN A 842 -17.14 -0.17 -17.59
CA ASN A 842 -18.01 -1.32 -17.38
C ASN A 842 -17.99 -1.87 -15.95
N LEU A 843 -16.83 -1.91 -15.29
CA LEU A 843 -16.71 -2.48 -13.95
C LEU A 843 -16.88 -1.43 -12.86
N ARG A 844 -16.28 -0.21 -13.01
CA ARG A 844 -16.36 0.82 -11.99
C ARG A 844 -17.61 1.69 -12.16
N VAL A 845 -17.72 2.41 -13.26
CA VAL A 845 -18.81 3.41 -13.45
C VAL A 845 -20.18 2.75 -13.49
N LYS A 846 -20.35 1.68 -14.26
CA LYS A 846 -21.63 0.93 -14.39
C LYS A 846 -21.80 -0.15 -13.34
N GLY A 847 -20.73 -0.87 -13.03
CA GLY A 847 -20.74 -2.03 -12.13
C GLY A 847 -20.55 -1.66 -10.66
N GLY A 848 -20.00 -0.48 -10.35
CA GLY A 848 -19.77 -0.07 -8.97
C GLY A 848 -18.58 -0.76 -8.28
N ALA A 849 -17.68 -1.39 -9.03
CA ALA A 849 -16.40 -1.86 -8.49
C ALA A 849 -15.50 -0.68 -8.14
N TYR A 850 -14.71 -0.78 -7.08
CA TYR A 850 -13.80 0.30 -6.72
C TYR A 850 -12.63 0.46 -7.69
N GLY A 851 -12.11 -0.65 -8.23
CA GLY A 851 -11.02 -0.61 -9.20
C GLY A 851 -11.02 -1.76 -10.19
N CYS A 852 -10.26 -1.56 -11.27
CA CYS A 852 -10.06 -2.55 -12.31
C CYS A 852 -8.64 -2.45 -12.86
N MET A 853 -8.07 -3.55 -13.29
CA MET A 853 -6.69 -3.64 -13.74
C MET A 853 -6.52 -4.65 -14.87
N ALA A 854 -5.68 -4.31 -15.83
CA ALA A 854 -5.11 -5.22 -16.82
C ALA A 854 -3.60 -5.06 -16.84
N GLY A 855 -2.87 -6.12 -17.15
CA GLY A 855 -1.42 -6.07 -17.31
C GLY A 855 -0.92 -7.11 -18.29
N PHE A 856 0.17 -6.79 -19.01
CA PHE A 856 0.81 -7.67 -19.99
C PHE A 856 2.33 -7.61 -19.81
N GLY A 857 2.93 -8.73 -19.43
CA GLY A 857 4.36 -8.86 -19.19
C GLY A 857 5.15 -9.27 -20.43
N ARG A 858 6.44 -8.94 -20.45
CA ARG A 858 7.35 -9.36 -21.55
C ARG A 858 7.51 -10.86 -21.65
N SER A 859 7.28 -11.60 -20.56
CA SER A 859 7.29 -13.07 -20.51
C SER A 859 6.08 -13.74 -21.16
N GLY A 860 5.10 -12.97 -21.63
CA GLY A 860 3.88 -13.49 -22.23
C GLY A 860 2.72 -13.63 -21.25
N GLU A 861 2.92 -13.31 -20.00
CA GLU A 861 1.86 -13.32 -18.98
C GLU A 861 0.94 -12.12 -19.16
N GLY A 862 -0.37 -12.35 -19.10
CA GLY A 862 -1.39 -11.31 -19.08
C GLY A 862 -2.44 -11.58 -18.02
N TYR A 863 -3.02 -10.52 -17.44
CA TYR A 863 -4.09 -10.64 -16.47
C TYR A 863 -5.11 -9.51 -16.58
N LEU A 864 -6.31 -9.81 -16.08
CA LEU A 864 -7.43 -8.91 -15.85
C LEU A 864 -7.89 -9.12 -14.41
N CYS A 865 -8.18 -8.05 -13.68
CA CYS A 865 -8.62 -8.15 -12.29
C CYS A 865 -9.55 -7.01 -11.91
N SER A 866 -10.59 -7.30 -11.09
CA SER A 866 -11.40 -6.32 -10.40
C SER A 866 -11.05 -6.23 -8.92
N TYR A 867 -11.31 -5.08 -8.31
CA TYR A 867 -10.98 -4.78 -6.92
C TYR A 867 -12.21 -4.24 -6.19
N ARG A 868 -12.61 -4.89 -5.07
CA ARG A 868 -13.83 -4.58 -4.31
C ARG A 868 -15.05 -4.51 -5.22
N ASP A 869 -15.31 -5.58 -5.94
CA ASP A 869 -16.33 -5.70 -6.96
C ASP A 869 -17.61 -6.32 -6.38
N PRO A 870 -18.77 -5.66 -6.48
CA PRO A 870 -20.03 -6.25 -6.02
C PRO A 870 -20.54 -7.37 -6.95
N HIS A 871 -19.99 -7.50 -8.16
CA HIS A 871 -20.44 -8.45 -9.18
C HIS A 871 -19.40 -9.52 -9.48
N LEU A 872 -19.85 -10.69 -9.93
CA LEU A 872 -19.00 -11.81 -10.34
C LEU A 872 -19.26 -12.20 -11.80
N GLN A 873 -20.49 -12.55 -12.15
CA GLN A 873 -20.83 -13.05 -13.49
C GLN A 873 -20.68 -11.95 -14.54
N GLU A 874 -21.16 -10.77 -14.27
CA GLU A 874 -21.08 -9.60 -15.16
C GLU A 874 -19.63 -9.21 -15.42
N THR A 875 -18.79 -9.26 -14.40
CA THR A 875 -17.35 -8.97 -14.50
C THR A 875 -16.66 -9.99 -15.41
N LEU A 876 -16.93 -11.29 -15.23
CA LEU A 876 -16.39 -12.32 -16.12
C LEU A 876 -16.89 -12.15 -17.56
N ALA A 877 -18.17 -11.83 -17.76
CA ALA A 877 -18.72 -11.55 -19.09
C ALA A 877 -18.06 -10.31 -19.74
N CYS A 878 -17.74 -9.29 -18.95
CA CYS A 878 -16.98 -8.12 -19.41
C CYS A 878 -15.58 -8.52 -19.91
N TYR A 879 -14.88 -9.41 -19.21
CA TYR A 879 -13.56 -9.91 -19.64
C TYR A 879 -13.66 -10.71 -20.95
N GLU A 880 -14.65 -11.60 -21.08
CA GLU A 880 -14.85 -12.41 -22.29
C GLU A 880 -15.18 -11.56 -23.54
N ALA A 881 -15.76 -10.37 -23.37
CA ALA A 881 -16.08 -9.46 -24.45
C ALA A 881 -14.89 -8.64 -24.99
N LEU A 882 -13.76 -8.61 -24.27
CA LEU A 882 -12.58 -7.79 -24.60
C LEU A 882 -12.01 -8.02 -26.01
N PRO A 883 -11.82 -9.25 -26.52
CA PRO A 883 -11.26 -9.43 -27.84
C PRO A 883 -12.12 -8.80 -28.94
N ALA A 884 -13.45 -8.85 -28.80
CA ALA A 884 -14.36 -8.22 -29.75
C ALA A 884 -14.28 -6.69 -29.69
N TYR A 885 -14.20 -6.12 -28.49
CA TYR A 885 -13.98 -4.69 -28.30
C TYR A 885 -12.68 -4.23 -28.97
N ILE A 886 -11.56 -4.92 -28.72
CA ILE A 886 -10.26 -4.58 -29.29
C ILE A 886 -10.26 -4.65 -30.82
N ARG A 887 -10.86 -5.68 -31.43
CA ARG A 887 -11.00 -5.80 -32.90
C ARG A 887 -11.77 -4.64 -33.51
N SER A 888 -12.77 -4.11 -32.81
CA SER A 888 -13.59 -2.98 -33.26
C SER A 888 -13.07 -1.61 -32.80
N PHE A 889 -11.95 -1.59 -32.07
CA PHE A 889 -11.41 -0.36 -31.49
C PHE A 889 -11.21 0.74 -32.52
N SER A 890 -11.66 1.93 -32.19
CA SER A 890 -11.43 3.14 -32.98
C SER A 890 -11.20 4.31 -32.05
N ALA A 891 -10.25 5.16 -32.39
CA ALA A 891 -9.91 6.34 -31.63
C ALA A 891 -9.47 7.48 -32.56
N SER A 892 -9.71 8.72 -32.15
CA SER A 892 -9.17 9.89 -32.84
C SER A 892 -7.66 9.99 -32.62
N GLU A 893 -6.97 10.79 -33.42
CA GLU A 893 -5.55 11.11 -33.21
C GLU A 893 -5.29 11.70 -31.82
N ARG A 894 -6.22 12.53 -31.32
CA ARG A 894 -6.16 13.11 -29.99
C ARG A 894 -6.25 12.00 -28.89
N ASP A 895 -7.14 11.04 -29.04
CA ASP A 895 -7.29 9.97 -28.07
C ASP A 895 -6.07 9.03 -28.07
N MET A 896 -5.57 8.68 -29.25
CA MET A 896 -4.33 7.90 -29.34
C MET A 896 -3.15 8.64 -28.70
N THR A 897 -3.06 9.98 -28.89
CA THR A 897 -2.05 10.80 -28.22
C THR A 897 -2.15 10.69 -26.69
N LYS A 898 -3.36 10.75 -26.12
CA LYS A 898 -3.57 10.60 -24.68
C LYS A 898 -3.05 9.24 -24.18
N TYR A 899 -3.47 8.14 -24.78
CA TYR A 899 -3.06 6.81 -24.37
C TYR A 899 -1.54 6.60 -24.47
N ILE A 900 -0.90 7.14 -25.51
CA ILE A 900 0.55 7.11 -25.66
C ILE A 900 1.23 7.91 -24.54
N ILE A 901 0.73 9.10 -24.20
CA ILE A 901 1.27 9.93 -23.12
C ILE A 901 1.16 9.19 -21.79
N GLY A 902 -0.01 8.63 -21.46
CA GLY A 902 -0.20 7.84 -20.23
C GLY A 902 0.71 6.61 -20.16
N ALA A 903 0.91 5.90 -21.28
CA ALA A 903 1.85 4.79 -21.33
C ALA A 903 3.30 5.22 -21.11
N ILE A 904 3.69 6.38 -21.62
CA ILE A 904 5.02 6.98 -21.39
C ILE A 904 5.16 7.47 -19.94
N SER A 905 4.10 8.02 -19.33
CA SER A 905 4.13 8.43 -17.92
C SER A 905 4.53 7.28 -17.00
N GLU A 906 3.99 6.07 -17.23
CA GLU A 906 4.40 4.87 -16.48
C GLU A 906 5.88 4.51 -16.67
N LEU A 907 6.42 4.71 -17.88
CA LEU A 907 7.85 4.46 -18.17
C LEU A 907 8.76 5.50 -17.51
N ASP A 908 8.31 6.74 -17.39
CA ASP A 908 9.07 7.88 -16.90
C ASP A 908 8.85 8.17 -15.41
N THR A 909 8.14 7.28 -14.70
CA THR A 909 7.93 7.41 -13.23
C THR A 909 9.28 7.52 -12.52
N PRO A 910 9.50 8.54 -11.67
CA PRO A 910 10.72 8.72 -10.90
C PRO A 910 11.06 7.48 -10.06
N ARG A 911 12.34 7.15 -9.99
CA ARG A 911 12.83 5.97 -9.28
C ARG A 911 13.77 6.36 -8.17
N THR A 912 13.54 5.83 -6.99
CA THR A 912 14.45 5.94 -5.86
C THR A 912 15.70 5.11 -6.09
N ASN A 913 16.76 5.36 -5.31
CA ASN A 913 17.99 4.56 -5.42
C ASN A 913 17.75 3.08 -5.07
N ALA A 914 16.86 2.79 -4.11
CA ALA A 914 16.46 1.42 -3.79
C ALA A 914 15.74 0.75 -4.98
N ASN A 915 14.83 1.48 -5.65
CA ASN A 915 14.15 0.98 -6.84
C ASN A 915 15.12 0.69 -7.99
N VAL A 916 16.11 1.56 -8.22
CA VAL A 916 17.14 1.33 -9.25
C VAL A 916 17.98 0.11 -8.91
N ALA A 917 18.37 -0.09 -7.65
CA ALA A 917 19.09 -1.28 -7.21
C ALA A 917 18.30 -2.57 -7.52
N ALA A 918 16.99 -2.59 -7.22
CA ALA A 918 16.13 -3.74 -7.52
C ALA A 918 15.94 -3.98 -9.03
N LEU A 919 15.72 -2.90 -9.80
CA LEU A 919 15.50 -2.97 -11.24
C LEU A 919 16.75 -3.41 -12.01
N SER A 920 17.95 -3.02 -11.56
CA SER A 920 19.21 -3.48 -12.16
C SER A 920 19.36 -5.01 -12.03
N VAL A 921 19.07 -5.57 -10.87
CA VAL A 921 19.05 -7.03 -10.65
C VAL A 921 17.99 -7.71 -11.52
N SER A 922 16.77 -7.15 -11.56
CA SER A 922 15.69 -7.69 -12.38
C SER A 922 16.03 -7.69 -13.87
N ALA A 923 16.56 -6.57 -14.38
CA ALA A 923 16.96 -6.46 -15.79
C ALA A 923 18.11 -7.43 -16.14
N PHE A 924 19.10 -7.56 -15.26
CA PHE A 924 20.19 -8.53 -15.41
C PHE A 924 19.67 -9.97 -15.50
N LEU A 925 18.86 -10.41 -14.51
CA LEU A 925 18.36 -11.78 -14.44
C LEU A 925 17.35 -12.13 -15.54
N SER A 926 16.59 -11.16 -16.00
CA SER A 926 15.60 -11.32 -17.08
C SER A 926 16.16 -11.02 -18.47
N HIS A 927 17.45 -10.71 -18.61
CA HIS A 927 18.11 -10.36 -19.88
C HIS A 927 17.48 -9.15 -20.60
N VAL A 928 17.03 -8.12 -19.85
CA VAL A 928 16.47 -6.89 -20.40
C VAL A 928 17.58 -5.89 -20.73
N SER A 929 17.90 -5.71 -22.01
CA SER A 929 18.91 -4.74 -22.43
C SER A 929 18.37 -3.31 -22.54
N ASN A 930 19.27 -2.32 -22.52
CA ASN A 930 18.93 -0.91 -22.77
C ASN A 930 18.35 -0.68 -24.17
N GLU A 931 18.76 -1.49 -25.16
CA GLU A 931 18.20 -1.49 -26.51
C GLU A 931 16.74 -2.00 -26.52
N ALA A 932 16.42 -2.99 -25.68
CA ALA A 932 15.06 -3.48 -25.51
C ALA A 932 14.16 -2.39 -24.89
N LEU A 933 14.66 -1.65 -23.89
CA LEU A 933 13.92 -0.53 -23.27
C LEU A 933 13.69 0.60 -24.27
N GLN A 934 14.71 0.97 -25.06
CA GLN A 934 14.56 1.98 -26.09
C GLN A 934 13.59 1.55 -27.18
N ARG A 935 13.66 0.29 -27.62
CA ARG A 935 12.73 -0.26 -28.63
C ARG A 935 11.29 -0.24 -28.12
N GLU A 936 11.05 -0.60 -26.87
CA GLU A 936 9.74 -0.54 -26.25
C GLU A 936 9.19 0.89 -26.26
N ARG A 937 10.01 1.88 -25.86
CA ARG A 937 9.63 3.29 -25.88
C ARG A 937 9.30 3.76 -27.31
N ASP A 938 10.13 3.43 -28.28
CA ASP A 938 9.90 3.78 -29.69
C ASP A 938 8.58 3.17 -30.20
N GLN A 939 8.27 1.94 -29.83
CA GLN A 939 7.01 1.27 -30.18
C GLN A 939 5.81 1.93 -29.50
N VAL A 940 5.91 2.33 -28.21
CA VAL A 940 4.84 3.07 -27.53
C VAL A 940 4.55 4.38 -28.28
N LEU A 941 5.60 5.16 -28.61
CA LEU A 941 5.47 6.46 -29.29
C LEU A 941 4.90 6.34 -30.72
N ALA A 942 5.09 5.20 -31.37
CA ALA A 942 4.65 4.94 -32.75
C ALA A 942 3.32 4.16 -32.84
N THR A 943 2.68 3.82 -31.71
CA THR A 943 1.49 2.96 -31.68
C THR A 943 0.32 3.60 -32.44
N THR A 944 -0.32 2.83 -33.31
CA THR A 944 -1.50 3.20 -34.10
C THR A 944 -2.75 2.44 -33.65
N VAL A 945 -3.93 2.86 -34.16
CA VAL A 945 -5.19 2.14 -33.96
C VAL A 945 -5.12 0.70 -34.51
N GLU A 946 -4.44 0.52 -35.65
CA GLU A 946 -4.23 -0.78 -36.29
C GLU A 946 -3.39 -1.71 -35.39
N ASP A 947 -2.35 -1.18 -34.77
CA ASP A 947 -1.53 -1.95 -33.80
C ASP A 947 -2.36 -2.41 -32.61
N ILE A 948 -3.22 -1.55 -32.06
CA ILE A 948 -4.14 -1.92 -30.97
C ILE A 948 -5.08 -3.04 -31.41
N ARG A 949 -5.71 -2.93 -32.59
CA ARG A 949 -6.62 -3.97 -33.12
C ARG A 949 -5.93 -5.33 -33.26
N ALA A 950 -4.66 -5.34 -33.68
CA ALA A 950 -3.87 -6.55 -33.82
C ALA A 950 -3.60 -7.26 -32.48
N LEU A 951 -3.70 -6.54 -31.35
CA LEU A 951 -3.52 -7.13 -30.01
C LEU A 951 -4.72 -7.93 -29.52
N SER A 952 -5.84 -7.98 -30.27
CA SER A 952 -6.99 -8.81 -29.91
C SER A 952 -6.61 -10.29 -29.74
N ASP A 953 -5.72 -10.79 -30.60
CA ASP A 953 -5.28 -12.20 -30.59
C ASP A 953 -4.43 -12.51 -29.34
N TYR A 954 -3.70 -11.52 -28.78
CA TYR A 954 -2.96 -11.62 -27.54
C TYR A 954 -3.92 -11.82 -26.35
N VAL A 955 -4.96 -10.97 -26.28
CA VAL A 955 -5.95 -11.04 -25.20
C VAL A 955 -6.80 -12.32 -25.33
N GLU A 956 -7.14 -12.74 -26.55
CA GLU A 956 -7.82 -14.01 -26.81
C GLU A 956 -6.99 -15.21 -26.32
N ALA A 957 -5.68 -15.21 -26.57
CA ALA A 957 -4.76 -16.24 -26.05
C ALA A 957 -4.68 -16.24 -24.52
N VAL A 958 -4.63 -15.07 -23.87
CA VAL A 958 -4.68 -14.94 -22.41
C VAL A 958 -5.96 -15.57 -21.85
N LEU A 959 -7.13 -15.23 -22.39
CA LEU A 959 -8.41 -15.75 -21.94
C LEU A 959 -8.54 -17.26 -22.22
N ALA A 960 -8.03 -17.74 -23.37
CA ALA A 960 -8.04 -19.14 -23.76
C ALA A 960 -7.22 -20.04 -22.81
N THR A 961 -6.29 -19.50 -22.03
CA THR A 961 -5.59 -20.24 -20.98
C THR A 961 -6.56 -20.78 -19.93
N GLY A 962 -7.69 -20.10 -19.69
CA GLY A 962 -8.75 -20.54 -18.80
C GLY A 962 -8.39 -20.53 -17.31
N ALA A 963 -7.35 -19.80 -16.91
CA ALA A 963 -6.97 -19.67 -15.51
C ALA A 963 -7.71 -18.50 -14.84
N GLY A 964 -8.31 -18.75 -13.68
CA GLY A 964 -9.05 -17.76 -12.93
C GLY A 964 -9.02 -18.03 -11.43
N CYS A 965 -9.19 -16.96 -10.67
CA CYS A 965 -9.34 -17.02 -9.22
C CYS A 965 -10.27 -15.90 -8.76
N THR A 966 -11.22 -16.26 -7.91
CA THR A 966 -12.08 -15.29 -7.21
C THR A 966 -11.88 -15.44 -5.72
N ILE A 967 -11.63 -14.34 -5.04
CA ILE A 967 -11.61 -14.26 -3.56
C ILE A 967 -12.72 -13.29 -3.17
N GLY A 968 -13.67 -13.70 -2.31
CA GLY A 968 -14.72 -12.76 -1.91
C GLY A 968 -15.96 -13.39 -1.30
N SER A 969 -17.10 -12.77 -1.56
CA SER A 969 -18.39 -13.08 -0.97
C SER A 969 -18.77 -14.55 -1.10
N GLY A 970 -18.94 -15.23 0.03
CA GLY A 970 -19.43 -16.61 0.05
C GLY A 970 -20.79 -16.75 -0.63
N THR A 971 -21.67 -15.79 -0.47
CA THR A 971 -23.00 -15.75 -1.09
C THR A 971 -22.93 -15.73 -2.62
N GLU A 972 -22.06 -14.86 -3.18
CA GLU A 972 -21.88 -14.73 -4.63
C GLU A 972 -21.20 -15.98 -5.22
N ILE A 973 -20.17 -16.50 -4.57
CA ILE A 973 -19.47 -17.72 -5.02
C ILE A 973 -20.42 -18.92 -5.01
N ASP A 974 -21.27 -19.06 -3.97
CA ASP A 974 -22.22 -20.16 -3.85
C ASP A 974 -23.39 -20.04 -4.85
N ALA A 975 -23.82 -18.84 -5.17
CA ALA A 975 -24.83 -18.60 -6.20
C ALA A 975 -24.34 -18.96 -7.62
N HIS A 976 -23.03 -18.93 -7.85
CA HIS A 976 -22.40 -19.14 -9.15
C HIS A 976 -21.37 -20.28 -9.14
N GLN A 977 -21.64 -21.36 -8.40
CA GLN A 977 -20.71 -22.50 -8.25
C GLN A 977 -20.30 -23.15 -9.58
N ASP A 978 -21.15 -23.07 -10.58
CA ASP A 978 -20.91 -23.59 -11.94
C ASP A 978 -19.78 -22.87 -12.68
N LEU A 979 -19.38 -21.69 -12.25
CA LEU A 979 -18.25 -20.95 -12.80
C LEU A 979 -16.89 -21.50 -12.31
N PHE A 980 -16.88 -22.28 -11.25
CA PHE A 980 -15.66 -22.73 -10.58
C PHE A 980 -15.41 -24.23 -10.72
N LEU A 981 -14.15 -24.59 -10.90
CA LEU A 981 -13.73 -25.99 -10.79
C LEU A 981 -13.73 -26.46 -9.33
N THR A 982 -13.29 -25.58 -8.43
CA THR A 982 -13.28 -25.84 -6.98
C THR A 982 -13.68 -24.58 -6.23
N THR A 983 -14.39 -24.79 -5.12
CA THR A 983 -14.68 -23.70 -4.16
C THR A 983 -14.32 -24.15 -2.75
N GLU A 984 -13.68 -23.28 -1.97
CA GLU A 984 -13.34 -23.57 -0.59
C GLU A 984 -13.40 -22.33 0.31
N GLU A 985 -13.49 -22.56 1.63
CA GLU A 985 -13.29 -21.51 2.61
C GLU A 985 -11.80 -21.15 2.67
N LEU A 986 -11.49 -19.87 2.51
CA LEU A 986 -10.09 -19.40 2.55
C LEU A 986 -9.56 -19.37 3.97
N PHE A 987 -10.36 -18.85 4.89
CA PHE A 987 -10.02 -18.78 6.32
C PHE A 987 -10.77 -19.88 7.08
N LYS A 988 -10.01 -20.81 7.65
CA LYS A 988 -10.54 -21.96 8.39
C LYS A 988 -10.15 -21.89 9.88
#